data_bdb56b19ec51363f0ed5a2ecc6c8560d
#
_entry.id   bdb56b19ec51363f0ed5a2ecc6c8560d
#
_cell.length_a   1.000
_cell.length_b   1.000
_cell.length_c   1.000
_cell.angle_alpha   90.00
_cell.angle_beta   90.00
_cell.angle_gamma   90.00
#
_symmetry.space_group_name_H-M   'P 1'
#
loop_
_entity.id
_entity.type
_entity.pdbx_description
1 polymer ?
#
loop_
_entity_poly.entity_id
_entity_poly.type
_entity_poly.pdbx_seq_one_letter_code
_entity_poly.pdbx_strand_id
1 'polypeptide(L)'
;MLKNILYKTFGLRDGEIAISFLMQLYIFIIITVLLIVKPTVNALFLNQLGADNLPYAYLLVALVAVLTTYFYNKILKNNTLVKVAIYALLIFSLTFLVLSVLLQFNIINHFVLYFYYLFVSLFAVIATSQFWMFANMVFNTREAKRLFGFIGAGAIAGGIFGGYLTSIIAASYGNKAVMLLASVLILINIPILRKIYKLRLRKLSIYDRRTHKSNTSNVSDSALHLIIKSKHLTYLALITGISVIIAKLVDFQFSDFANRSFRDSDSLASFFGFWFSTFNVIALSIQLLLTNRVLTKFGVSTTLLFLPIGIALGSLLFLTFPELWVLVIIKGLDGSFKQSLNKAAFELSIMPISLAVKNQAKSFIDVAVDSVATGIAGFLLIFLIRKLNLPTSYITVIILLFVLIWIVLIFKLREAYYNSFRENIKQTLIKSDSDKRFKIKKETTILTAQNIINSGDEEDILVLLNRINTVKLKALKTSIISLLKHPSNRIKKAAIHQLYNYEKNTALKEVEALLQINDDALVYSVLEYLLHHTYKDDKSIFNRYLNHENDYLANAILLCLAKDAKNNYSLANYYNLEKRIGEKVKELSTPEGFTRKESIAELLITISYSGITKFYSFISVHFNNKDPYIVNHAIKAAGITKDEQFISSLLQFLKEKPHRKIAIKALKNYGLAIAENLLMIKEIENLDDDIKKNIPKLIQSFKSQSSIKLLYKLLKQKDVSIRVQTVVALSKLREKAPDLYINKRVIKSALLRECQFYKNTLSIIAALQLTLEQSNTDANTTDVSTEILIARQGILDILKEQELHSLKCIFKLLSILYNSSDIEMSYHGILSDIKEAKINALEFLDNLLQNQLKTNIFPLLEYYVVKDE
;
A
#
# COMPACT_ATOMS: atom_id res chain seq x y z
N MET A 1 13.88 26.63 -24.75
CA MET A 1 12.93 27.53 -24.07
C MET A 1 11.52 26.92 -24.03
N LEU A 2 10.94 26.54 -25.16
CA LEU A 2 9.57 25.96 -25.24
C LEU A 2 9.40 24.69 -24.40
N LYS A 3 10.35 23.72 -24.44
CA LYS A 3 10.35 22.50 -23.63
C LYS A 3 10.32 22.77 -22.12
N ASN A 4 11.07 23.77 -21.64
CA ASN A 4 11.09 24.13 -20.23
C ASN A 4 9.77 24.76 -19.76
N ILE A 5 9.10 25.50 -20.63
CA ILE A 5 7.78 26.07 -20.37
C ILE A 5 6.76 24.93 -20.29
N LEU A 6 6.75 24.00 -21.27
CA LEU A 6 5.85 22.84 -21.29
C LEU A 6 6.04 21.94 -20.07
N TYR A 7 7.28 21.74 -19.61
CA TYR A 7 7.57 20.98 -18.40
C TYR A 7 7.06 21.69 -17.13
N LYS A 8 7.39 22.99 -16.98
CA LYS A 8 7.00 23.76 -15.79
C LYS A 8 5.48 23.98 -15.68
N THR A 9 4.81 24.22 -16.82
CA THR A 9 3.37 24.58 -16.82
C THR A 9 2.48 23.34 -16.86
N PHE A 10 2.82 22.35 -17.68
CA PHE A 10 1.96 21.19 -17.96
C PHE A 10 2.53 19.86 -17.47
N GLY A 11 3.74 19.83 -16.92
CA GLY A 11 4.37 18.61 -16.45
C GLY A 11 4.77 17.62 -17.55
N LEU A 12 4.88 18.08 -18.81
CA LEU A 12 5.24 17.27 -19.98
C LEU A 12 6.73 16.93 -19.98
N ARG A 13 7.09 15.66 -20.00
CA ARG A 13 8.49 15.19 -20.07
C ARG A 13 8.91 14.91 -21.52
N ASP A 14 10.23 14.87 -21.75
CA ASP A 14 10.78 14.44 -23.05
C ASP A 14 10.29 13.01 -23.37
N GLY A 15 9.81 12.81 -24.60
CA GLY A 15 9.18 11.55 -25.03
C GLY A 15 7.65 11.47 -24.85
N GLU A 16 7.05 12.27 -23.98
CA GLU A 16 5.58 12.30 -23.77
C GLU A 16 4.88 13.35 -24.65
N ILE A 17 5.63 14.34 -25.17
CA ILE A 17 5.09 15.53 -25.85
C ILE A 17 4.23 15.12 -27.05
N ALA A 18 4.78 14.35 -27.97
CA ALA A 18 4.08 13.98 -29.22
C ALA A 18 2.78 13.23 -28.98
N ILE A 19 2.78 12.28 -28.02
CA ILE A 19 1.61 11.47 -27.74
C ILE A 19 0.54 12.28 -27.00
N SER A 20 0.95 13.18 -26.10
CA SER A 20 0.02 14.04 -25.37
C SER A 20 -0.69 15.03 -26.31
N PHE A 21 0.01 15.61 -27.27
CA PHE A 21 -0.59 16.48 -28.29
C PHE A 21 -1.52 15.72 -29.23
N LEU A 22 -1.18 14.50 -29.63
CA LEU A 22 -2.07 13.67 -30.46
C LEU A 22 -3.34 13.30 -29.71
N MET A 23 -3.25 12.97 -28.43
CA MET A 23 -4.41 12.68 -27.60
C MET A 23 -5.27 13.94 -27.38
N GLN A 24 -4.64 15.11 -27.18
CA GLN A 24 -5.34 16.37 -27.07
C GLN A 24 -6.09 16.71 -28.37
N LEU A 25 -5.46 16.52 -29.54
CA LEU A 25 -6.09 16.75 -30.85
C LEU A 25 -7.25 15.79 -31.10
N TYR A 26 -7.10 14.53 -30.69
CA TYR A 26 -8.15 13.51 -30.80
C TYR A 26 -9.43 13.92 -30.07
N ILE A 27 -9.34 14.28 -28.80
CA ILE A 27 -10.51 14.73 -28.02
C ILE A 27 -11.04 16.10 -28.52
N PHE A 28 -10.16 17.01 -28.93
CA PHE A 28 -10.53 18.29 -29.53
C PHE A 28 -11.50 18.10 -30.69
N ILE A 29 -11.19 17.23 -31.66
CA ILE A 29 -12.02 16.96 -32.83
C ILE A 29 -13.33 16.29 -32.43
N ILE A 30 -13.33 15.31 -31.50
CA ILE A 30 -14.56 14.66 -31.03
C ILE A 30 -15.55 15.69 -30.46
N ILE A 31 -15.06 16.55 -29.58
CA ILE A 31 -15.93 17.55 -28.91
C ILE A 31 -16.34 18.66 -29.88
N THR A 32 -15.45 19.05 -30.81
CA THR A 32 -15.82 19.97 -31.89
C THR A 32 -17.01 19.42 -32.66
N VAL A 33 -16.97 18.19 -33.12
CA VAL A 33 -18.11 17.56 -33.84
C VAL A 33 -19.36 17.50 -32.96
N LEU A 34 -19.23 17.14 -31.72
CA LEU A 34 -20.35 17.07 -30.77
C LEU A 34 -21.06 18.43 -30.64
N LEU A 35 -20.29 19.51 -30.49
CA LEU A 35 -20.83 20.87 -30.33
C LEU A 35 -21.25 21.50 -31.67
N ILE A 36 -20.95 20.89 -32.80
CA ILE A 36 -21.50 21.21 -34.10
C ILE A 36 -22.88 20.54 -34.24
N VAL A 37 -22.98 19.24 -33.99
CA VAL A 37 -24.15 18.43 -34.28
C VAL A 37 -25.27 18.63 -33.25
N LYS A 38 -24.97 18.70 -31.98
CA LYS A 38 -25.97 18.75 -30.91
C LYS A 38 -26.85 20.02 -30.93
N PRO A 39 -26.35 21.24 -31.03
CA PRO A 39 -27.16 22.44 -31.18
C PRO A 39 -28.04 22.40 -32.42
N THR A 40 -27.51 21.93 -33.54
CA THR A 40 -28.25 21.83 -34.81
C THR A 40 -29.44 20.89 -34.70
N VAL A 41 -29.24 19.70 -34.11
CA VAL A 41 -30.33 18.73 -33.91
C VAL A 41 -31.36 19.24 -32.89
N ASN A 42 -30.93 19.89 -31.82
CA ASN A 42 -31.83 20.50 -30.84
C ASN A 42 -32.69 21.60 -31.48
N ALA A 43 -32.06 22.47 -32.27
CA ALA A 43 -32.79 23.54 -32.97
C ALA A 43 -33.85 22.97 -33.97
N LEU A 44 -33.48 21.95 -34.76
CA LEU A 44 -34.42 21.27 -35.67
C LEU A 44 -35.56 20.57 -34.90
N PHE A 45 -35.24 19.90 -33.77
CA PHE A 45 -36.23 19.23 -32.95
C PHE A 45 -37.22 20.21 -32.33
N LEU A 46 -36.73 21.29 -31.73
CA LEU A 46 -37.58 22.33 -31.08
C LEU A 46 -38.43 23.08 -32.10
N ASN A 47 -37.89 23.39 -33.26
CA ASN A 47 -38.60 24.15 -34.30
C ASN A 47 -39.78 23.34 -34.87
N GLN A 48 -39.64 22.04 -35.08
CA GLN A 48 -40.67 21.20 -35.70
C GLN A 48 -41.58 20.47 -34.71
N LEU A 49 -41.09 20.08 -33.53
CA LEU A 49 -41.85 19.29 -32.57
C LEU A 49 -42.29 20.05 -31.31
N GLY A 50 -41.63 21.18 -31.04
CA GLY A 50 -41.88 21.98 -29.83
C GLY A 50 -41.15 21.43 -28.58
N ALA A 51 -41.06 22.28 -27.56
CA ALA A 51 -40.38 21.96 -26.29
C ALA A 51 -41.13 20.89 -25.45
N ASP A 52 -42.45 20.80 -25.61
CA ASP A 52 -43.28 19.85 -24.84
C ASP A 52 -42.96 18.37 -25.11
N ASN A 53 -42.29 18.09 -26.24
CA ASN A 53 -41.86 16.74 -26.61
C ASN A 53 -40.45 16.35 -26.11
N LEU A 54 -39.66 17.29 -25.57
CA LEU A 54 -38.31 17.00 -25.02
C LEU A 54 -38.31 15.96 -23.90
N PRO A 55 -39.23 15.98 -22.91
CA PRO A 55 -39.23 14.97 -21.84
C PRO A 55 -39.36 13.54 -22.37
N TYR A 56 -40.14 13.33 -23.42
CA TYR A 56 -40.28 12.01 -24.10
C TYR A 56 -38.98 11.61 -24.80
N ALA A 57 -38.30 12.56 -25.44
CA ALA A 57 -37.00 12.32 -26.04
C ALA A 57 -35.95 11.93 -24.99
N TYR A 58 -35.95 12.54 -23.80
CA TYR A 58 -35.05 12.15 -22.69
C TYR A 58 -35.32 10.74 -22.19
N LEU A 59 -36.59 10.37 -22.00
CA LEU A 59 -36.96 9.00 -21.63
C LEU A 59 -36.52 7.97 -22.67
N LEU A 60 -36.75 8.31 -23.95
CA LEU A 60 -36.36 7.44 -25.05
C LEU A 60 -34.84 7.27 -25.14
N VAL A 61 -34.06 8.36 -24.95
CA VAL A 61 -32.60 8.31 -24.87
C VAL A 61 -32.16 7.41 -23.73
N ALA A 62 -32.75 7.53 -22.53
CA ALA A 62 -32.41 6.71 -21.39
C ALA A 62 -32.61 5.20 -21.68
N LEU A 63 -33.73 4.83 -22.26
CA LEU A 63 -34.05 3.44 -22.61
C LEU A 63 -33.10 2.86 -23.66
N VAL A 64 -32.89 3.60 -24.77
CA VAL A 64 -32.00 3.13 -25.85
C VAL A 64 -30.54 3.07 -25.41
N ALA A 65 -30.11 3.98 -24.55
CA ALA A 65 -28.73 3.97 -24.04
C ALA A 65 -28.40 2.71 -23.21
N VAL A 66 -29.34 2.23 -22.39
CA VAL A 66 -29.16 0.98 -21.62
C VAL A 66 -29.01 -0.21 -22.56
N LEU A 67 -29.84 -0.33 -23.59
CA LEU A 67 -29.75 -1.38 -24.61
C LEU A 67 -28.43 -1.29 -25.38
N THR A 68 -28.03 -0.09 -25.78
CA THR A 68 -26.77 0.14 -26.49
C THR A 68 -25.57 -0.24 -25.63
N THR A 69 -25.58 0.06 -24.36
CA THR A 69 -24.51 -0.31 -23.42
C THR A 69 -24.35 -1.83 -23.32
N TYR A 70 -25.47 -2.56 -23.26
CA TYR A 70 -25.43 -4.02 -23.21
C TYR A 70 -24.76 -4.61 -24.47
N PHE A 71 -25.17 -4.16 -25.65
CA PHE A 71 -24.55 -4.61 -26.91
C PHE A 71 -23.10 -4.17 -27.05
N TYR A 72 -22.77 -2.94 -26.63
CA TYR A 72 -21.42 -2.41 -26.67
C TYR A 72 -20.46 -3.23 -25.80
N ASN A 73 -20.85 -3.57 -24.58
CA ASN A 73 -20.03 -4.42 -23.71
C ASN A 73 -19.82 -5.83 -24.26
N LYS A 74 -20.82 -6.40 -24.95
CA LYS A 74 -20.71 -7.69 -25.62
C LYS A 74 -19.67 -7.63 -26.77
N ILE A 75 -19.64 -6.54 -27.51
CA ILE A 75 -18.69 -6.32 -28.62
C ILE A 75 -17.26 -6.14 -28.05
N LEU A 76 -17.08 -5.42 -26.95
CA LEU A 76 -15.79 -5.20 -26.32
C LEU A 76 -15.14 -6.49 -25.77
N LYS A 77 -15.96 -7.48 -25.36
CA LYS A 77 -15.41 -8.78 -24.89
C LYS A 77 -14.63 -9.51 -25.98
N ASN A 78 -15.06 -9.38 -27.21
CA ASN A 78 -14.51 -10.17 -28.33
C ASN A 78 -13.55 -9.38 -29.23
N ASN A 79 -13.45 -8.05 -29.04
CA ASN A 79 -12.66 -7.17 -29.89
C ASN A 79 -11.76 -6.24 -29.10
N THR A 80 -10.66 -5.79 -29.72
CA THR A 80 -9.80 -4.75 -29.10
C THR A 80 -10.50 -3.40 -29.13
N LEU A 81 -10.32 -2.60 -28.07
CA LEU A 81 -10.93 -1.27 -27.94
C LEU A 81 -10.65 -0.39 -29.17
N VAL A 82 -9.44 -0.47 -29.74
CA VAL A 82 -9.04 0.31 -30.94
C VAL A 82 -9.87 -0.06 -32.15
N LYS A 83 -10.14 -1.35 -32.41
CA LYS A 83 -10.99 -1.79 -33.52
C LYS A 83 -12.43 -1.30 -33.31
N VAL A 84 -12.98 -1.45 -32.10
CA VAL A 84 -14.33 -1.00 -31.75
C VAL A 84 -14.47 0.51 -31.94
N ALA A 85 -13.46 1.29 -31.51
CA ALA A 85 -13.47 2.75 -31.69
C ALA A 85 -13.44 3.16 -33.17
N ILE A 86 -12.64 2.49 -34.02
CA ILE A 86 -12.61 2.79 -35.46
C ILE A 86 -13.97 2.48 -36.14
N TYR A 87 -14.57 1.33 -35.82
CA TYR A 87 -15.90 0.99 -36.36
C TYR A 87 -16.99 1.98 -35.88
N ALA A 88 -16.95 2.38 -34.61
CA ALA A 88 -17.89 3.39 -34.09
C ALA A 88 -17.74 4.73 -34.82
N LEU A 89 -16.51 5.23 -35.03
CA LEU A 89 -16.26 6.46 -35.75
C LEU A 89 -16.76 6.39 -37.21
N LEU A 90 -16.60 5.26 -37.88
CA LEU A 90 -17.11 5.04 -39.24
C LEU A 90 -18.66 5.06 -39.28
N ILE A 91 -19.32 4.37 -38.33
CA ILE A 91 -20.78 4.35 -38.24
C ILE A 91 -21.31 5.76 -37.99
N PHE A 92 -20.73 6.52 -37.04
CA PHE A 92 -21.14 7.88 -36.76
C PHE A 92 -20.95 8.81 -37.97
N SER A 93 -19.82 8.73 -38.66
CA SER A 93 -19.56 9.50 -39.87
C SER A 93 -20.59 9.21 -40.95
N LEU A 94 -20.84 7.92 -41.23
CA LEU A 94 -21.83 7.52 -42.23
C LEU A 94 -23.24 8.02 -41.87
N THR A 95 -23.67 7.92 -40.60
CA THR A 95 -24.99 8.39 -40.17
C THR A 95 -25.12 9.91 -40.36
N PHE A 96 -24.10 10.70 -39.97
CA PHE A 96 -24.15 12.14 -40.17
C PHE A 96 -24.17 12.54 -41.67
N LEU A 97 -23.48 11.77 -42.50
CA LEU A 97 -23.52 11.94 -43.95
C LEU A 97 -24.95 11.68 -44.49
N VAL A 98 -25.57 10.57 -44.09
CA VAL A 98 -26.95 10.23 -44.46
C VAL A 98 -27.92 11.34 -44.02
N LEU A 99 -27.70 11.87 -42.81
CA LEU A 99 -28.48 12.99 -42.29
C LEU A 99 -28.36 14.26 -43.12
N SER A 100 -27.14 14.59 -43.56
CA SER A 100 -26.88 15.73 -44.45
C SER A 100 -27.65 15.55 -45.77
N VAL A 101 -27.67 14.34 -46.33
CA VAL A 101 -28.42 14.05 -47.56
C VAL A 101 -29.92 14.15 -47.36
N LEU A 102 -30.48 13.61 -46.28
CA LEU A 102 -31.94 13.72 -45.99
C LEU A 102 -32.37 15.18 -45.80
N LEU A 103 -31.54 16.01 -45.15
CA LEU A 103 -31.76 17.46 -45.04
C LEU A 103 -31.72 18.15 -46.41
N GLN A 104 -30.87 17.70 -47.34
CA GLN A 104 -30.79 18.24 -48.70
C GLN A 104 -32.09 18.04 -49.50
N PHE A 105 -32.75 16.89 -49.32
CA PHE A 105 -33.97 16.54 -50.01
C PHE A 105 -35.26 16.92 -49.25
N ASN A 106 -35.16 17.59 -48.11
CA ASN A 106 -36.28 17.98 -47.24
C ASN A 106 -37.15 16.78 -46.80
N ILE A 107 -36.59 15.59 -46.73
CA ILE A 107 -37.28 14.37 -46.27
C ILE A 107 -37.16 14.30 -44.74
N ILE A 108 -37.84 15.22 -44.05
CA ILE A 108 -37.81 15.27 -42.58
C ILE A 108 -39.23 15.03 -42.06
N ASN A 109 -39.40 13.95 -41.31
CA ASN A 109 -40.62 13.65 -40.57
C ASN A 109 -40.32 13.49 -39.07
N HIS A 110 -41.39 13.39 -38.26
CA HIS A 110 -41.24 13.25 -36.78
C HIS A 110 -40.34 12.09 -36.37
N PHE A 111 -40.41 10.96 -37.05
CA PHE A 111 -39.60 9.79 -36.75
C PHE A 111 -38.11 10.05 -37.01
N VAL A 112 -37.74 10.72 -38.09
CA VAL A 112 -36.38 11.10 -38.44
C VAL A 112 -35.79 12.03 -37.36
N LEU A 113 -36.53 13.00 -36.84
CA LEU A 113 -36.07 13.92 -35.79
C LEU A 113 -35.82 13.22 -34.46
N TYR A 114 -36.70 12.31 -34.03
CA TYR A 114 -36.46 11.49 -32.83
C TYR A 114 -35.25 10.59 -33.02
N PHE A 115 -35.07 9.98 -34.18
CA PHE A 115 -33.88 9.17 -34.48
C PHE A 115 -32.59 10.00 -34.39
N TYR A 116 -32.57 11.20 -34.97
CA TYR A 116 -31.42 12.09 -34.88
C TYR A 116 -31.09 12.50 -33.45
N TYR A 117 -32.11 12.89 -32.71
CA TYR A 117 -31.94 13.29 -31.30
C TYR A 117 -31.32 12.16 -30.48
N LEU A 118 -31.81 10.94 -30.68
CA LEU A 118 -31.25 9.75 -30.06
C LEU A 118 -29.80 9.50 -30.47
N PHE A 119 -29.54 9.51 -31.78
CA PHE A 119 -28.26 9.14 -32.31
C PHE A 119 -27.13 10.12 -31.92
N VAL A 120 -27.40 11.41 -31.89
CA VAL A 120 -26.48 12.45 -31.39
C VAL A 120 -26.22 12.30 -29.90
N SER A 121 -27.25 11.98 -29.13
CA SER A 121 -27.12 11.74 -27.70
C SER A 121 -26.25 10.51 -27.42
N LEU A 122 -26.40 9.44 -28.16
CA LEU A 122 -25.55 8.25 -28.09
C LEU A 122 -24.11 8.54 -28.54
N PHE A 123 -23.92 9.33 -29.59
CA PHE A 123 -22.59 9.76 -30.03
C PHE A 123 -21.87 10.52 -28.91
N ALA A 124 -22.54 11.44 -28.26
CA ALA A 124 -21.97 12.23 -27.17
C ALA A 124 -21.37 11.35 -26.05
N VAL A 125 -22.12 10.32 -25.63
CA VAL A 125 -21.74 9.46 -24.52
C VAL A 125 -20.71 8.42 -24.95
N ILE A 126 -20.93 7.74 -26.06
CA ILE A 126 -20.05 6.65 -26.54
C ILE A 126 -18.66 7.19 -26.93
N ALA A 127 -18.59 8.26 -27.72
CA ALA A 127 -17.33 8.77 -28.24
C ALA A 127 -16.43 9.32 -27.11
N THR A 128 -17.01 10.03 -26.14
CA THR A 128 -16.27 10.55 -24.99
C THR A 128 -15.84 9.43 -24.04
N SER A 129 -16.69 8.45 -23.79
CA SER A 129 -16.34 7.29 -22.97
C SER A 129 -15.20 6.46 -23.60
N GLN A 130 -15.27 6.19 -24.89
CA GLN A 130 -14.23 5.49 -25.65
C GLN A 130 -12.88 6.24 -25.59
N PHE A 131 -12.91 7.57 -25.74
CA PHE A 131 -11.72 8.40 -25.63
C PHE A 131 -11.04 8.21 -24.27
N TRP A 132 -11.80 8.34 -23.17
CA TRP A 132 -11.22 8.22 -21.84
C TRP A 132 -10.76 6.79 -21.51
N MET A 133 -11.46 5.76 -21.97
CA MET A 133 -10.98 4.38 -21.89
C MET A 133 -9.64 4.21 -22.62
N PHE A 134 -9.51 4.81 -23.82
CA PHE A 134 -8.29 4.76 -24.60
C PHE A 134 -7.15 5.54 -23.92
N ALA A 135 -7.43 6.71 -23.36
CA ALA A 135 -6.47 7.50 -22.60
C ALA A 135 -5.92 6.74 -21.38
N ASN A 136 -6.80 6.02 -20.69
CA ASN A 136 -6.42 5.17 -19.55
C ASN A 136 -5.57 3.94 -19.93
N MET A 137 -5.63 3.51 -21.19
CA MET A 137 -4.74 2.46 -21.73
C MET A 137 -3.36 3.01 -22.14
N VAL A 138 -3.34 4.25 -22.63
CA VAL A 138 -2.12 4.90 -23.12
C VAL A 138 -1.22 5.37 -22.00
N PHE A 139 -1.78 5.90 -20.90
CA PHE A 139 -1.04 6.50 -19.80
C PHE A 139 -1.18 5.69 -18.51
N ASN A 140 -0.08 5.56 -17.78
CA ASN A 140 -0.12 5.01 -16.42
C ASN A 140 -0.71 6.03 -15.43
N THR A 141 -1.01 5.60 -14.19
CA THR A 141 -1.65 6.44 -13.16
C THR A 141 -0.90 7.75 -12.89
N ARG A 142 0.43 7.75 -12.90
CA ARG A 142 1.25 8.95 -12.65
C ARG A 142 1.28 9.90 -13.84
N GLU A 143 1.47 9.36 -15.03
CA GLU A 143 1.41 10.13 -16.26
C GLU A 143 0.02 10.76 -16.42
N ALA A 144 -1.04 9.97 -16.20
CA ALA A 144 -2.42 10.42 -16.25
C ALA A 144 -2.69 11.61 -15.31
N LYS A 145 -2.21 11.54 -14.06
CA LYS A 145 -2.35 12.61 -13.06
C LYS A 145 -1.72 13.94 -13.52
N ARG A 146 -0.61 13.87 -14.25
CA ARG A 146 0.06 15.06 -14.79
C ARG A 146 -0.55 15.55 -16.10
N LEU A 147 -0.92 14.62 -16.98
CA LEU A 147 -1.22 14.90 -18.38
C LEU A 147 -2.71 15.06 -18.67
N PHE A 148 -3.62 14.49 -17.85
CA PHE A 148 -5.07 14.57 -18.11
C PHE A 148 -5.60 15.99 -18.03
N GLY A 149 -4.97 16.88 -17.25
CA GLY A 149 -5.27 18.30 -17.26
C GLY A 149 -5.03 18.93 -18.63
N PHE A 150 -3.87 18.68 -19.21
CA PHE A 150 -3.48 19.16 -20.54
C PHE A 150 -4.33 18.54 -21.65
N ILE A 151 -4.53 17.23 -21.62
CA ILE A 151 -5.32 16.52 -22.64
C ILE A 151 -6.79 16.95 -22.59
N GLY A 152 -7.37 17.08 -21.40
CA GLY A 152 -8.77 17.51 -21.21
C GLY A 152 -9.04 18.95 -21.66
N ALA A 153 -8.03 19.81 -21.64
CA ALA A 153 -8.12 21.15 -22.20
C ALA A 153 -8.48 21.14 -23.70
N GLY A 154 -8.05 20.12 -24.43
CA GLY A 154 -8.44 19.91 -25.81
C GLY A 154 -9.96 19.75 -26.00
N ALA A 155 -10.65 19.08 -25.06
CA ALA A 155 -12.09 18.94 -25.10
C ALA A 155 -12.79 20.30 -24.97
N ILE A 156 -12.31 21.15 -24.05
CA ILE A 156 -12.91 22.47 -23.81
C ILE A 156 -12.64 23.39 -25.01
N ALA A 157 -11.41 23.39 -25.52
CA ALA A 157 -11.05 24.15 -26.73
C ALA A 157 -11.88 23.69 -27.95
N GLY A 158 -12.08 22.37 -28.11
CA GLY A 158 -12.96 21.82 -29.14
C GLY A 158 -14.41 22.28 -29.00
N GLY A 159 -14.90 22.43 -27.78
CA GLY A 159 -16.23 22.98 -27.50
C GLY A 159 -16.38 24.44 -27.95
N ILE A 160 -15.41 25.28 -27.63
CA ILE A 160 -15.37 26.69 -28.05
C ILE A 160 -15.32 26.76 -29.59
N PHE A 161 -14.40 26.04 -30.21
CA PHE A 161 -14.21 26.04 -31.66
C PHE A 161 -15.44 25.51 -32.40
N GLY A 162 -16.06 24.40 -31.92
CA GLY A 162 -17.25 23.80 -32.52
C GLY A 162 -18.47 24.71 -32.49
N GLY A 163 -18.70 25.45 -31.38
CA GLY A 163 -19.81 26.40 -31.27
C GLY A 163 -19.69 27.58 -32.23
N TYR A 164 -18.48 28.19 -32.36
CA TYR A 164 -18.24 29.23 -33.35
C TYR A 164 -18.39 28.72 -34.78
N LEU A 165 -17.84 27.51 -35.06
CA LEU A 165 -17.92 26.92 -36.40
C LEU A 165 -19.38 26.62 -36.79
N THR A 166 -20.17 26.14 -35.84
CA THR A 166 -21.61 25.92 -36.05
C THR A 166 -22.34 27.23 -36.41
N SER A 167 -22.09 28.26 -35.63
CA SER A 167 -22.72 29.59 -35.84
C SER A 167 -22.44 30.13 -37.23
N ILE A 168 -21.19 30.10 -37.68
CA ILE A 168 -20.77 30.62 -38.99
C ILE A 168 -21.35 29.77 -40.13
N ILE A 169 -21.24 28.41 -40.03
CA ILE A 169 -21.63 27.55 -41.16
C ILE A 169 -23.17 27.42 -41.24
N ALA A 170 -23.86 27.35 -40.10
CA ALA A 170 -25.32 27.27 -40.10
C ALA A 170 -25.96 28.55 -40.71
N ALA A 171 -25.40 29.72 -40.37
CA ALA A 171 -25.90 30.99 -40.91
C ALA A 171 -25.64 31.13 -42.42
N SER A 172 -24.48 30.65 -42.90
CA SER A 172 -24.10 30.88 -44.31
C SER A 172 -24.52 29.77 -45.27
N TYR A 173 -24.52 28.51 -44.83
CA TYR A 173 -24.71 27.34 -45.69
C TYR A 173 -25.85 26.39 -45.19
N GLY A 174 -26.47 26.71 -44.08
CA GLY A 174 -27.55 25.96 -43.48
C GLY A 174 -27.14 24.66 -42.76
N ASN A 175 -28.08 24.02 -42.11
CA ASN A 175 -27.87 22.85 -41.25
C ASN A 175 -27.31 21.61 -42.01
N LYS A 176 -27.62 21.48 -43.33
CA LYS A 176 -27.08 20.41 -44.18
C LYS A 176 -25.55 20.43 -44.27
N ALA A 177 -24.96 21.61 -44.48
CA ALA A 177 -23.50 21.79 -44.53
C ALA A 177 -22.82 21.53 -43.20
N VAL A 178 -23.48 21.84 -42.10
CA VAL A 178 -23.05 21.56 -40.75
C VAL A 178 -22.88 20.04 -40.54
N MET A 179 -23.85 19.25 -40.99
CA MET A 179 -23.82 17.79 -40.84
C MET A 179 -22.75 17.14 -41.75
N LEU A 180 -22.58 17.67 -42.97
CA LEU A 180 -21.52 17.19 -43.88
C LEU A 180 -20.15 17.42 -43.25
N LEU A 181 -19.89 18.62 -42.73
CA LEU A 181 -18.66 18.96 -42.06
C LEU A 181 -18.40 18.04 -40.86
N ALA A 182 -19.41 17.77 -40.06
CA ALA A 182 -19.30 16.84 -38.92
C ALA A 182 -18.84 15.44 -39.35
N SER A 183 -19.41 14.93 -40.43
CA SER A 183 -19.05 13.62 -41.00
C SER A 183 -17.56 13.57 -41.42
N VAL A 184 -17.08 14.62 -42.11
CA VAL A 184 -15.66 14.69 -42.55
C VAL A 184 -14.70 14.82 -41.35
N LEU A 185 -15.05 15.67 -40.38
CA LEU A 185 -14.18 15.88 -39.20
C LEU A 185 -14.01 14.60 -38.36
N ILE A 186 -15.06 13.77 -38.24
CA ILE A 186 -14.94 12.49 -37.51
C ILE A 186 -13.90 11.57 -38.17
N LEU A 187 -13.83 11.52 -39.51
CA LEU A 187 -12.90 10.64 -40.21
C LEU A 187 -11.44 10.99 -39.94
N ILE A 188 -11.12 12.26 -39.64
CA ILE A 188 -9.76 12.73 -39.29
C ILE A 188 -9.28 12.04 -37.99
N ASN A 189 -10.16 11.64 -37.11
CA ASN A 189 -9.78 10.92 -35.89
C ASN A 189 -9.21 9.54 -36.13
N ILE A 190 -9.53 8.87 -37.25
CA ILE A 190 -9.06 7.51 -37.51
C ILE A 190 -7.54 7.43 -37.70
N PRO A 191 -6.90 8.23 -38.54
CA PRO A 191 -5.43 8.25 -38.65
C PRO A 191 -4.73 8.67 -37.35
N ILE A 192 -5.30 9.59 -36.60
CA ILE A 192 -4.77 10.02 -35.30
C ILE A 192 -4.77 8.83 -34.32
N LEU A 193 -5.88 8.14 -34.19
CA LEU A 193 -6.03 6.95 -33.32
C LEU A 193 -5.02 5.85 -33.70
N ARG A 194 -4.85 5.58 -35.03
CA ARG A 194 -3.87 4.60 -35.53
C ARG A 194 -2.43 5.00 -35.20
N LYS A 195 -2.09 6.31 -35.29
CA LYS A 195 -0.76 6.82 -34.96
C LYS A 195 -0.45 6.68 -33.47
N ILE A 196 -1.39 7.00 -32.59
CA ILE A 196 -1.24 6.84 -31.13
C ILE A 196 -1.01 5.35 -30.80
N TYR A 197 -1.82 4.47 -31.39
CA TYR A 197 -1.67 3.02 -31.20
C TYR A 197 -0.28 2.50 -31.60
N LYS A 198 0.25 2.94 -32.75
CA LYS A 198 1.58 2.56 -33.19
C LYS A 198 2.70 3.05 -32.29
N LEU A 199 2.59 4.30 -31.78
CA LEU A 199 3.66 4.93 -31.00
C LEU A 199 3.85 4.29 -29.62
N ARG A 200 2.79 3.90 -28.94
CA ARG A 200 2.87 3.45 -27.56
C ARG A 200 2.28 2.07 -27.27
N LEU A 201 1.07 1.80 -27.70
CA LEU A 201 0.38 0.56 -27.38
C LEU A 201 0.99 -0.68 -28.08
N ARG A 202 1.53 -0.52 -29.28
CA ARG A 202 2.20 -1.63 -29.97
C ARG A 202 3.46 -2.08 -29.22
N LYS A 203 4.20 -1.15 -28.64
CA LYS A 203 5.37 -1.46 -27.80
C LYS A 203 4.97 -2.14 -26.49
N LEU A 204 3.94 -1.67 -25.83
CA LEU A 204 3.38 -2.28 -24.62
C LEU A 204 2.80 -3.68 -24.89
N SER A 205 2.06 -3.85 -25.98
CA SER A 205 1.46 -5.15 -26.33
C SER A 205 2.48 -6.23 -26.69
N ILE A 206 3.66 -5.86 -27.16
CA ILE A 206 4.78 -6.80 -27.40
C ILE A 206 5.36 -7.27 -26.07
N TYR A 207 5.45 -6.38 -25.10
CA TYR A 207 5.92 -6.69 -23.75
C TYR A 207 4.89 -7.56 -23.00
N ASP A 208 3.61 -7.20 -23.05
CA ASP A 208 2.51 -7.97 -22.46
C ASP A 208 2.34 -9.36 -23.07
N ARG A 209 2.57 -9.55 -24.38
CA ARG A 209 2.53 -10.89 -24.99
C ARG A 209 3.60 -11.83 -24.46
N ARG A 210 4.74 -11.32 -24.00
CA ARG A 210 5.79 -12.13 -23.35
C ARG A 210 5.44 -12.51 -21.92
N THR A 211 4.65 -11.67 -21.23
CA THR A 211 4.21 -11.91 -19.84
C THR A 211 2.82 -12.55 -19.75
N HIS A 212 1.94 -12.37 -20.73
CA HIS A 212 0.55 -12.83 -20.73
C HIS A 212 0.28 -14.17 -21.46
N LYS A 213 1.27 -15.05 -21.60
CA LYS A 213 0.95 -16.46 -21.89
C LYS A 213 0.37 -17.22 -20.68
N SER A 214 0.24 -16.55 -19.53
CA SER A 214 -0.44 -17.08 -18.35
C SER A 214 -1.40 -16.02 -17.80
N ASN A 215 -2.69 -16.29 -17.89
CA ASN A 215 -3.83 -15.59 -17.25
C ASN A 215 -4.56 -14.55 -18.10
N THR A 216 -5.21 -14.97 -19.15
CA THR A 216 -6.55 -14.47 -19.44
C THR A 216 -7.50 -15.06 -18.39
N SER A 217 -7.62 -14.41 -17.24
CA SER A 217 -8.79 -14.62 -16.41
C SER A 217 -9.98 -14.16 -17.24
N ASN A 218 -10.76 -15.10 -17.72
CA ASN A 218 -12.05 -14.86 -18.33
C ASN A 218 -12.91 -14.11 -17.34
N VAL A 219 -13.01 -12.77 -17.47
CA VAL A 219 -14.00 -11.99 -16.75
C VAL A 219 -15.33 -12.30 -17.41
N SER A 220 -15.96 -13.40 -16.96
CA SER A 220 -17.27 -13.84 -17.48
C SER A 220 -18.44 -13.01 -16.90
N ASP A 221 -18.16 -12.18 -15.90
CA ASP A 221 -19.17 -11.42 -15.17
C ASP A 221 -19.70 -10.25 -15.98
N SER A 222 -20.99 -9.96 -15.85
CA SER A 222 -21.59 -8.78 -16.46
C SER A 222 -21.04 -7.51 -15.81
N ALA A 223 -21.02 -6.38 -16.55
CA ALA A 223 -20.53 -5.09 -16.04
C ALA A 223 -21.26 -4.66 -14.76
N LEU A 224 -22.56 -4.92 -14.68
CA LEU A 224 -23.36 -4.65 -13.47
C LEU A 224 -22.88 -5.48 -12.27
N HIS A 225 -22.61 -6.77 -12.48
CA HIS A 225 -22.10 -7.65 -11.42
C HIS A 225 -20.73 -7.21 -10.90
N LEU A 226 -19.85 -6.78 -11.81
CA LEU A 226 -18.54 -6.23 -11.45
C LEU A 226 -18.65 -4.96 -10.62
N ILE A 227 -19.61 -4.07 -10.96
CA ILE A 227 -19.84 -2.84 -10.20
C ILE A 227 -20.36 -3.16 -8.79
N ILE A 228 -21.35 -4.03 -8.67
CA ILE A 228 -21.94 -4.41 -7.36
C ILE A 228 -20.93 -5.13 -6.47
N LYS A 229 -20.08 -5.96 -7.05
CA LYS A 229 -19.02 -6.70 -6.33
C LYS A 229 -17.92 -5.80 -5.78
N SER A 230 -17.62 -4.69 -6.45
CA SER A 230 -16.59 -3.74 -6.05
C SER A 230 -17.20 -2.51 -5.39
N LYS A 231 -17.03 -2.33 -4.08
CA LYS A 231 -17.46 -1.12 -3.35
C LYS A 231 -16.96 0.16 -3.99
N HIS A 232 -15.73 0.15 -4.52
CA HIS A 232 -15.14 1.28 -5.20
C HIS A 232 -15.93 1.67 -6.46
N LEU A 233 -16.22 0.70 -7.34
CA LEU A 233 -17.02 0.92 -8.55
C LEU A 233 -18.46 1.31 -8.24
N THR A 234 -19.05 0.72 -7.21
CA THR A 234 -20.40 1.08 -6.74
C THR A 234 -20.48 2.55 -6.33
N TYR A 235 -19.52 3.04 -5.52
CA TYR A 235 -19.51 4.45 -5.12
C TYR A 235 -19.25 5.38 -6.30
N LEU A 236 -18.39 5.03 -7.25
CA LEU A 236 -18.19 5.81 -8.47
C LEU A 236 -19.47 5.90 -9.31
N ALA A 237 -20.20 4.80 -9.48
CA ALA A 237 -21.48 4.77 -10.20
C ALA A 237 -22.53 5.65 -9.51
N LEU A 238 -22.66 5.56 -8.17
CA LEU A 238 -23.60 6.38 -7.41
C LEU A 238 -23.25 7.87 -7.47
N ILE A 239 -21.98 8.23 -7.36
CA ILE A 239 -21.48 9.61 -7.47
C ILE A 239 -21.82 10.16 -8.87
N THR A 240 -21.58 9.39 -9.93
CA THR A 240 -21.95 9.79 -11.30
C THR A 240 -23.44 10.01 -11.41
N GLY A 241 -24.25 9.07 -10.95
CA GLY A 241 -25.72 9.18 -11.03
C GLY A 241 -26.26 10.42 -10.31
N ILE A 242 -25.82 10.66 -9.07
CA ILE A 242 -26.24 11.85 -8.29
C ILE A 242 -25.75 13.15 -8.95
N SER A 243 -24.52 13.18 -9.44
CA SER A 243 -23.96 14.32 -10.16
C SER A 243 -24.79 14.69 -11.40
N VAL A 244 -25.27 13.68 -12.15
CA VAL A 244 -26.13 13.89 -13.32
C VAL A 244 -27.51 14.40 -12.92
N ILE A 245 -28.12 13.83 -11.88
CA ILE A 245 -29.42 14.30 -11.38
C ILE A 245 -29.31 15.77 -10.98
N ILE A 246 -28.32 16.14 -10.16
CA ILE A 246 -28.11 17.53 -9.74
C ILE A 246 -27.90 18.47 -10.94
N ALA A 247 -27.06 18.06 -11.90
CA ALA A 247 -26.78 18.87 -13.08
C ALA A 247 -28.03 19.13 -13.91
N LYS A 248 -28.95 18.15 -14.01
CA LYS A 248 -30.23 18.31 -14.72
C LYS A 248 -31.25 19.20 -13.96
N LEU A 249 -31.26 19.10 -12.62
CA LEU A 249 -32.07 19.97 -11.79
C LEU A 249 -31.61 21.44 -11.88
N VAL A 250 -30.30 21.67 -11.82
CA VAL A 250 -29.69 23.00 -12.00
C VAL A 250 -29.94 23.53 -13.40
N ASP A 251 -29.81 22.68 -14.42
CA ASP A 251 -30.05 23.03 -15.82
C ASP A 251 -31.51 23.49 -16.05
N PHE A 252 -32.46 22.76 -15.45
CA PHE A 252 -33.88 23.12 -15.50
C PHE A 252 -34.13 24.48 -14.83
N GLN A 253 -33.66 24.70 -13.57
CA GLN A 253 -33.83 25.96 -12.86
C GLN A 253 -33.28 27.17 -13.64
N PHE A 254 -32.04 26.99 -14.15
CA PHE A 254 -31.38 28.01 -14.94
C PHE A 254 -32.16 28.35 -16.19
N SER A 255 -32.68 27.34 -16.90
CA SER A 255 -33.47 27.54 -18.12
C SER A 255 -34.84 28.19 -17.85
N ASP A 256 -35.51 27.79 -16.77
CA ASP A 256 -36.84 28.33 -16.38
C ASP A 256 -36.73 29.81 -15.98
N PHE A 257 -35.75 30.18 -15.12
CA PHE A 257 -35.52 31.58 -14.73
C PHE A 257 -35.07 32.45 -15.89
N ALA A 258 -34.21 31.90 -16.78
CA ALA A 258 -33.80 32.63 -17.99
C ALA A 258 -35.02 32.86 -18.91
N ASN A 259 -35.85 31.85 -19.14
CA ASN A 259 -37.07 31.98 -19.97
C ASN A 259 -38.07 33.01 -19.41
N ARG A 260 -38.17 33.12 -18.08
CA ARG A 260 -39.06 34.17 -17.45
C ARG A 260 -38.45 35.58 -17.56
N SER A 261 -37.13 35.70 -17.65
CA SER A 261 -36.45 37.01 -17.70
C SER A 261 -36.39 37.62 -19.10
N PHE A 262 -36.45 36.75 -20.14
CA PHE A 262 -36.35 37.18 -21.54
C PHE A 262 -37.66 36.80 -22.27
N ARG A 263 -38.26 37.76 -22.93
CA ARG A 263 -39.53 37.55 -23.69
C ARG A 263 -39.30 37.12 -25.14
N ASP A 264 -38.11 37.39 -25.67
CA ASP A 264 -37.74 37.09 -27.04
C ASP A 264 -36.75 35.92 -27.11
N SER A 265 -37.01 34.99 -28.06
CA SER A 265 -36.19 33.78 -28.26
C SER A 265 -34.78 34.09 -28.68
N ASP A 266 -34.55 35.17 -29.41
CA ASP A 266 -33.24 35.52 -29.92
C ASP A 266 -32.38 36.10 -28.80
N SER A 267 -32.94 36.93 -27.93
CA SER A 267 -32.30 37.46 -26.74
C SER A 267 -31.95 36.34 -25.75
N LEU A 268 -32.84 35.33 -25.58
CA LEU A 268 -32.60 34.16 -24.77
C LEU A 268 -31.45 33.29 -25.33
N ALA A 269 -31.45 33.05 -26.65
CA ALA A 269 -30.39 32.32 -27.32
C ALA A 269 -29.02 33.01 -27.21
N SER A 270 -29.02 34.34 -27.36
CA SER A 270 -27.81 35.17 -27.16
C SER A 270 -27.29 35.10 -25.73
N PHE A 271 -28.17 35.15 -24.73
CA PHE A 271 -27.83 34.99 -23.31
C PHE A 271 -27.19 33.62 -23.03
N PHE A 272 -27.79 32.54 -23.48
CA PHE A 272 -27.21 31.19 -23.34
C PHE A 272 -25.89 31.05 -24.07
N GLY A 273 -25.79 31.56 -25.28
CA GLY A 273 -24.58 31.54 -26.10
C GLY A 273 -23.43 32.25 -25.41
N PHE A 274 -23.65 33.42 -24.85
CA PHE A 274 -22.65 34.20 -24.12
C PHE A 274 -22.19 33.46 -22.87
N TRP A 275 -23.11 32.97 -22.03
CA TRP A 275 -22.72 32.35 -20.76
C TRP A 275 -22.08 30.98 -20.95
N PHE A 276 -22.58 30.14 -21.86
CA PHE A 276 -21.92 28.82 -22.13
C PHE A 276 -20.52 28.99 -22.71
N SER A 277 -20.31 29.97 -23.59
CA SER A 277 -18.98 30.30 -24.10
C SER A 277 -18.07 30.79 -22.96
N THR A 278 -18.56 31.65 -22.10
CA THR A 278 -17.83 32.16 -20.92
C THR A 278 -17.48 31.04 -19.95
N PHE A 279 -18.40 30.12 -19.66
CA PHE A 279 -18.12 28.96 -18.80
C PHE A 279 -17.07 28.05 -19.40
N ASN A 280 -17.06 27.87 -20.71
CA ASN A 280 -16.02 27.07 -21.39
C ASN A 280 -14.64 27.75 -21.32
N VAL A 281 -14.57 29.09 -21.43
CA VAL A 281 -13.31 29.84 -21.24
C VAL A 281 -12.82 29.71 -19.81
N ILE A 282 -13.70 29.84 -18.82
CA ILE A 282 -13.36 29.63 -17.40
C ILE A 282 -12.89 28.20 -17.18
N ALA A 283 -13.61 27.19 -17.74
CA ALA A 283 -13.25 25.80 -17.65
C ALA A 283 -11.85 25.53 -18.24
N LEU A 284 -11.54 26.11 -19.39
CA LEU A 284 -10.23 26.00 -20.03
C LEU A 284 -9.13 26.59 -19.14
N SER A 285 -9.36 27.76 -18.57
CA SER A 285 -8.40 28.41 -17.68
C SER A 285 -8.13 27.57 -16.43
N ILE A 286 -9.17 27.02 -15.80
CA ILE A 286 -9.06 26.10 -14.67
C ILE A 286 -8.30 24.83 -15.08
N GLN A 287 -8.65 24.25 -16.24
CA GLN A 287 -8.05 23.02 -16.74
C GLN A 287 -6.55 23.15 -16.97
N LEU A 288 -6.11 24.27 -17.56
CA LEU A 288 -4.70 24.49 -17.89
C LEU A 288 -3.87 24.92 -16.68
N LEU A 289 -4.40 25.78 -15.83
CA LEU A 289 -3.61 26.46 -14.79
C LEU A 289 -3.74 25.80 -13.41
N LEU A 290 -4.93 25.29 -13.06
CA LEU A 290 -5.26 24.87 -11.72
C LEU A 290 -5.37 23.35 -11.56
N THR A 291 -5.87 22.64 -12.55
CA THR A 291 -6.23 21.20 -12.40
C THR A 291 -5.05 20.35 -11.93
N ASN A 292 -3.90 20.48 -12.57
CA ASN A 292 -2.70 19.72 -12.16
C ASN A 292 -2.24 20.11 -10.75
N ARG A 293 -2.22 21.39 -10.42
CA ARG A 293 -1.80 21.88 -9.08
C ARG A 293 -2.75 21.40 -7.97
N VAL A 294 -4.05 21.42 -8.24
CA VAL A 294 -5.06 20.99 -7.27
C VAL A 294 -4.97 19.48 -7.06
N LEU A 295 -4.88 18.67 -8.11
CA LEU A 295 -4.76 17.22 -8.03
C LEU A 295 -3.48 16.78 -7.31
N THR A 296 -2.35 17.45 -7.57
CA THR A 296 -1.09 17.11 -6.90
C THR A 296 -1.06 17.53 -5.43
N LYS A 297 -1.67 18.68 -5.09
CA LYS A 297 -1.67 19.23 -3.71
C LYS A 297 -2.70 18.56 -2.80
N PHE A 298 -3.91 18.34 -3.29
CA PHE A 298 -5.04 17.87 -2.48
C PHE A 298 -5.38 16.38 -2.69
N GLY A 299 -4.85 15.76 -3.76
CA GLY A 299 -5.16 14.39 -4.12
C GLY A 299 -6.52 14.24 -4.82
N VAL A 300 -6.78 13.03 -5.31
CA VAL A 300 -7.96 12.73 -6.15
C VAL A 300 -9.28 12.89 -5.39
N SER A 301 -9.40 12.26 -4.22
CA SER A 301 -10.67 12.24 -3.47
C SER A 301 -11.08 13.61 -2.94
N THR A 302 -10.12 14.44 -2.53
CA THR A 302 -10.41 15.81 -2.06
C THR A 302 -10.81 16.71 -3.22
N THR A 303 -10.20 16.52 -4.41
CA THR A 303 -10.53 17.29 -5.60
C THR A 303 -11.98 17.08 -6.04
N LEU A 304 -12.54 15.87 -5.88
CA LEU A 304 -13.94 15.57 -6.16
C LEU A 304 -14.94 16.36 -5.30
N LEU A 305 -14.53 16.88 -4.13
CA LEU A 305 -15.38 17.66 -3.24
C LEU A 305 -15.60 19.12 -3.73
N PHE A 306 -14.71 19.65 -4.59
CA PHE A 306 -14.81 21.06 -5.02
C PHE A 306 -16.13 21.37 -5.72
N LEU A 307 -16.59 20.48 -6.60
CA LEU A 307 -17.83 20.68 -7.34
C LEU A 307 -19.09 20.65 -6.45
N PRO A 308 -19.35 19.60 -5.64
CA PRO A 308 -20.55 19.58 -4.78
C PRO A 308 -20.53 20.69 -3.73
N ILE A 309 -19.38 21.08 -3.18
CA ILE A 309 -19.27 22.20 -2.24
C ILE A 309 -19.62 23.52 -2.95
N GLY A 310 -19.12 23.74 -4.17
CA GLY A 310 -19.44 24.93 -4.97
C GLY A 310 -20.94 25.02 -5.27
N ILE A 311 -21.58 23.92 -5.68
CA ILE A 311 -23.02 23.86 -5.92
C ILE A 311 -23.79 24.08 -4.61
N ALA A 312 -23.36 23.52 -3.47
CA ALA A 312 -24.02 23.75 -2.19
C ALA A 312 -24.01 25.22 -1.78
N LEU A 313 -22.85 25.87 -1.86
CA LEU A 313 -22.71 27.29 -1.54
C LEU A 313 -23.55 28.18 -2.47
N GLY A 314 -23.55 27.91 -3.77
CA GLY A 314 -24.38 28.58 -4.74
C GLY A 314 -25.89 28.36 -4.47
N SER A 315 -26.29 27.15 -4.15
CA SER A 315 -27.67 26.81 -3.80
C SER A 315 -28.14 27.47 -2.50
N LEU A 316 -27.29 27.58 -1.48
CA LEU A 316 -27.59 28.36 -0.28
C LEU A 316 -27.76 29.85 -0.60
N LEU A 317 -26.89 30.39 -1.46
CA LEU A 317 -27.02 31.77 -1.92
C LEU A 317 -28.32 31.98 -2.69
N PHE A 318 -28.76 31.01 -3.50
CA PHE A 318 -30.04 31.10 -4.25
C PHE A 318 -31.25 31.04 -3.34
N LEU A 319 -31.23 30.36 -2.21
CA LEU A 319 -32.31 30.37 -1.23
C LEU A 319 -32.48 31.73 -0.58
N THR A 320 -31.41 32.53 -0.46
CA THR A 320 -31.46 33.87 0.10
C THR A 320 -31.78 34.90 -0.97
N PHE A 321 -31.26 34.72 -2.18
CA PHE A 321 -31.46 35.64 -3.32
C PHE A 321 -31.92 34.83 -4.56
N PRO A 322 -33.24 34.60 -4.72
CA PRO A 322 -33.76 33.79 -5.84
C PRO A 322 -33.74 34.57 -7.16
N GLU A 323 -32.57 34.98 -7.61
CA GLU A 323 -32.31 35.80 -8.78
C GLU A 323 -31.56 35.03 -9.88
N LEU A 324 -31.76 35.43 -11.15
CA LEU A 324 -31.12 34.79 -12.30
C LEU A 324 -29.60 34.81 -12.21
N TRP A 325 -28.98 35.87 -11.70
CA TRP A 325 -27.52 35.97 -11.59
C TRP A 325 -26.91 34.90 -10.67
N VAL A 326 -27.60 34.49 -9.61
CA VAL A 326 -27.15 33.39 -8.74
C VAL A 326 -27.17 32.07 -9.48
N LEU A 327 -28.22 31.80 -10.28
CA LEU A 327 -28.29 30.60 -11.13
C LEU A 327 -27.22 30.60 -12.21
N VAL A 328 -26.82 31.77 -12.73
CA VAL A 328 -25.64 31.88 -13.61
C VAL A 328 -24.38 31.43 -12.92
N ILE A 329 -24.16 31.80 -11.65
CA ILE A 329 -23.01 31.37 -10.87
C ILE A 329 -23.03 29.85 -10.65
N ILE A 330 -24.18 29.29 -10.19
CA ILE A 330 -24.32 27.85 -9.96
C ILE A 330 -24.07 27.06 -11.26
N LYS A 331 -24.67 27.52 -12.36
CA LYS A 331 -24.50 26.90 -13.69
C LYS A 331 -23.07 27.03 -14.19
N GLY A 332 -22.42 28.15 -13.91
CA GLY A 332 -21.01 28.39 -14.21
C GLY A 332 -20.09 27.45 -13.42
N LEU A 333 -20.35 27.25 -12.13
CA LEU A 333 -19.61 26.30 -11.30
C LEU A 333 -19.81 24.84 -11.78
N ASP A 334 -21.07 24.45 -12.06
CA ASP A 334 -21.37 23.12 -12.61
C ASP A 334 -20.63 22.91 -13.94
N GLY A 335 -20.80 23.80 -14.91
CA GLY A 335 -20.18 23.69 -16.23
C GLY A 335 -18.63 23.69 -16.18
N SER A 336 -18.04 24.65 -15.45
CA SER A 336 -16.59 24.83 -15.44
C SER A 336 -15.86 23.77 -14.61
N PHE A 337 -16.31 23.47 -13.40
CA PHE A 337 -15.66 22.48 -12.54
C PHE A 337 -15.91 21.04 -12.99
N LYS A 338 -17.10 20.76 -13.51
CA LYS A 338 -17.43 19.42 -14.02
C LYS A 338 -16.52 19.03 -15.19
N GLN A 339 -16.26 19.95 -16.11
CA GLN A 339 -15.44 19.68 -17.29
C GLN A 339 -13.93 19.72 -16.99
N SER A 340 -13.50 20.41 -15.92
CA SER A 340 -12.08 20.55 -15.56
C SER A 340 -11.68 19.65 -14.40
N LEU A 341 -11.80 20.13 -13.17
CA LEU A 341 -11.33 19.45 -11.94
C LEU A 341 -12.01 18.12 -11.70
N ASN A 342 -13.35 18.11 -11.79
CA ASN A 342 -14.14 16.92 -11.45
C ASN A 342 -13.88 15.78 -12.44
N LYS A 343 -13.83 16.09 -13.74
CA LYS A 343 -13.60 15.08 -14.79
C LYS A 343 -12.20 14.46 -14.64
N ALA A 344 -11.17 15.26 -14.45
CA ALA A 344 -9.81 14.78 -14.26
C ALA A 344 -9.66 13.94 -12.98
N ALA A 345 -10.26 14.37 -11.86
CA ALA A 345 -10.25 13.62 -10.61
C ALA A 345 -11.02 12.29 -10.73
N PHE A 346 -12.15 12.29 -11.42
CA PHE A 346 -12.95 11.08 -11.66
C PHE A 346 -12.17 10.06 -12.51
N GLU A 347 -11.53 10.50 -13.59
CA GLU A 347 -10.71 9.61 -14.45
C GLU A 347 -9.53 8.99 -13.68
N LEU A 348 -8.92 9.74 -12.77
CA LEU A 348 -7.86 9.22 -11.91
C LEU A 348 -8.40 8.27 -10.85
N SER A 349 -9.61 8.50 -10.34
CA SER A 349 -10.20 7.65 -9.31
C SER A 349 -10.44 6.20 -9.77
N ILE A 350 -10.63 5.96 -11.06
CA ILE A 350 -10.83 4.62 -11.63
C ILE A 350 -9.52 3.87 -11.93
N MET A 351 -8.36 4.54 -11.83
CA MET A 351 -7.05 3.97 -12.18
C MET A 351 -6.60 2.74 -11.36
N PRO A 352 -6.92 2.59 -10.05
CA PRO A 352 -6.50 1.43 -9.27
C PRO A 352 -7.11 0.10 -9.74
N ILE A 353 -8.07 0.13 -10.65
CA ILE A 353 -8.82 -1.06 -11.07
C ILE A 353 -8.11 -1.71 -12.26
N SER A 354 -8.09 -3.06 -12.30
CA SER A 354 -7.48 -3.80 -13.39
C SER A 354 -8.09 -3.43 -14.75
N LEU A 355 -7.27 -3.40 -15.80
CA LEU A 355 -7.63 -2.89 -17.12
C LEU A 355 -8.89 -3.57 -17.70
N ALA A 356 -9.04 -4.87 -17.50
CA ALA A 356 -10.19 -5.63 -18.02
C ALA A 356 -11.50 -5.20 -17.36
N VAL A 357 -11.52 -5.05 -16.03
CA VAL A 357 -12.69 -4.60 -15.26
C VAL A 357 -12.97 -3.13 -15.51
N LYS A 358 -11.92 -2.30 -15.60
CA LYS A 358 -12.02 -0.86 -15.87
C LYS A 358 -12.77 -0.56 -17.15
N ASN A 359 -12.40 -1.21 -18.26
CA ASN A 359 -13.01 -0.94 -19.57
C ASN A 359 -14.51 -1.25 -19.59
N GLN A 360 -14.93 -2.37 -18.98
CA GLN A 360 -16.32 -2.75 -18.89
C GLN A 360 -17.14 -1.87 -17.95
N ALA A 361 -16.61 -1.64 -16.75
CA ALA A 361 -17.29 -0.84 -15.73
C ALA A 361 -17.41 0.63 -16.15
N LYS A 362 -16.37 1.21 -16.75
CA LYS A 362 -16.39 2.60 -17.20
C LYS A 362 -17.45 2.85 -18.27
N SER A 363 -17.52 2.00 -19.29
CA SER A 363 -18.55 2.14 -20.32
C SER A 363 -19.96 2.06 -19.73
N PHE A 364 -20.17 1.17 -18.77
CA PHE A 364 -21.46 1.05 -18.09
C PHE A 364 -21.79 2.29 -17.25
N ILE A 365 -20.81 2.83 -16.50
CA ILE A 365 -20.99 4.04 -15.68
C ILE A 365 -21.26 5.25 -16.56
N ASP A 366 -20.47 5.47 -17.59
CA ASP A 366 -20.58 6.66 -18.45
C ASP A 366 -21.82 6.64 -19.35
N VAL A 367 -22.40 5.47 -19.65
CA VAL A 367 -23.55 5.36 -20.54
C VAL A 367 -24.82 4.98 -19.80
N ALA A 368 -24.82 3.84 -19.11
CA ALA A 368 -26.04 3.34 -18.47
C ALA A 368 -26.42 4.15 -17.24
N VAL A 369 -25.47 4.43 -16.35
CA VAL A 369 -25.74 5.18 -15.11
C VAL A 369 -26.12 6.62 -15.44
N ASP A 370 -25.42 7.28 -16.37
CA ASP A 370 -25.73 8.65 -16.83
C ASP A 370 -27.14 8.72 -17.42
N SER A 371 -27.49 7.77 -18.30
CA SER A 371 -28.82 7.74 -18.94
C SER A 371 -29.94 7.46 -17.95
N VAL A 372 -29.75 6.48 -17.05
CA VAL A 372 -30.76 6.19 -16.00
C VAL A 372 -30.96 7.39 -15.08
N ALA A 373 -29.85 8.03 -14.65
CA ALA A 373 -29.91 9.22 -13.81
C ALA A 373 -30.58 10.40 -14.51
N THR A 374 -30.37 10.59 -15.82
CA THR A 374 -31.08 11.58 -16.64
C THR A 374 -32.57 11.27 -16.69
N GLY A 375 -32.95 10.01 -16.85
CA GLY A 375 -34.36 9.59 -16.80
C GLY A 375 -34.99 9.83 -15.44
N ILE A 376 -34.31 9.50 -14.34
CA ILE A 376 -34.78 9.76 -12.97
C ILE A 376 -34.95 11.28 -12.75
N ALA A 377 -34.02 12.11 -13.19
CA ALA A 377 -34.12 13.56 -13.07
C ALA A 377 -35.33 14.11 -13.86
N GLY A 378 -35.55 13.61 -15.08
CA GLY A 378 -36.73 13.99 -15.88
C GLY A 378 -38.03 13.57 -15.20
N PHE A 379 -38.14 12.35 -14.70
CA PHE A 379 -39.29 11.87 -13.96
C PHE A 379 -39.53 12.69 -12.68
N LEU A 380 -38.47 12.97 -11.94
CA LEU A 380 -38.50 13.77 -10.71
C LEU A 380 -39.03 15.19 -11.01
N LEU A 381 -38.55 15.84 -12.06
CA LEU A 381 -39.03 17.16 -12.49
C LEU A 381 -40.48 17.14 -12.89
N ILE A 382 -40.94 16.17 -13.68
CA ILE A 382 -42.35 16.03 -14.05
C ILE A 382 -43.22 15.85 -12.79
N PHE A 383 -42.80 14.99 -11.86
CA PHE A 383 -43.50 14.74 -10.62
C PHE A 383 -43.62 16.00 -9.74
N LEU A 384 -42.48 16.71 -9.54
CA LEU A 384 -42.44 17.90 -8.69
C LEU A 384 -43.24 19.06 -9.26
N ILE A 385 -43.17 19.31 -10.56
CA ILE A 385 -43.74 20.47 -11.19
C ILE A 385 -45.21 20.23 -11.56
N ARG A 386 -45.54 19.09 -12.24
CA ARG A 386 -46.91 18.84 -12.71
C ARG A 386 -47.82 18.20 -11.66
N LYS A 387 -47.32 17.32 -10.80
CA LYS A 387 -48.19 16.65 -9.83
C LYS A 387 -48.28 17.40 -8.52
N LEU A 388 -47.16 17.96 -8.04
CA LEU A 388 -47.12 18.70 -6.78
C LEU A 388 -47.27 20.23 -6.93
N ASN A 389 -47.23 20.75 -8.15
CA ASN A 389 -47.28 22.19 -8.44
C ASN A 389 -46.30 23.05 -7.61
N LEU A 390 -45.10 22.51 -7.32
CA LEU A 390 -44.11 23.19 -6.50
C LEU A 390 -43.42 24.31 -7.31
N PRO A 391 -43.26 25.52 -6.71
CA PRO A 391 -42.41 26.56 -7.30
C PRO A 391 -41.01 26.06 -7.59
N THR A 392 -40.42 26.56 -8.68
CA THR A 392 -39.05 26.15 -9.12
C THR A 392 -37.99 26.34 -8.03
N SER A 393 -38.17 27.32 -7.13
CA SER A 393 -37.24 27.55 -6.02
C SER A 393 -37.13 26.39 -5.02
N TYR A 394 -38.19 25.60 -4.84
CA TYR A 394 -38.15 24.43 -3.94
C TYR A 394 -37.28 23.29 -4.47
N ILE A 395 -36.96 23.29 -5.77
CA ILE A 395 -36.03 22.33 -6.38
C ILE A 395 -34.64 22.49 -5.76
N THR A 396 -34.27 23.70 -5.30
CA THR A 396 -32.99 23.99 -4.64
C THR A 396 -32.81 23.19 -3.34
N VAL A 397 -33.85 22.99 -2.56
CA VAL A 397 -33.83 22.20 -1.33
C VAL A 397 -33.48 20.75 -1.66
N ILE A 398 -34.07 20.24 -2.75
CA ILE A 398 -33.81 18.89 -3.23
C ILE A 398 -32.37 18.76 -3.76
N ILE A 399 -31.86 19.78 -4.46
CA ILE A 399 -30.47 19.84 -4.88
C ILE A 399 -29.53 19.75 -3.66
N LEU A 400 -29.80 20.53 -2.59
CA LEU A 400 -28.99 20.50 -1.36
C LEU A 400 -28.99 19.12 -0.71
N LEU A 401 -30.13 18.45 -0.65
CA LEU A 401 -30.25 17.10 -0.12
C LEU A 401 -29.41 16.10 -0.93
N PHE A 402 -29.49 16.15 -2.25
CA PHE A 402 -28.66 15.30 -3.11
C PHE A 402 -27.17 15.65 -3.01
N VAL A 403 -26.80 16.93 -2.87
CA VAL A 403 -25.42 17.36 -2.66
C VAL A 403 -24.86 16.79 -1.34
N LEU A 404 -25.67 16.77 -0.27
CA LEU A 404 -25.24 16.18 1.01
C LEU A 404 -24.95 14.68 0.84
N ILE A 405 -25.83 13.95 0.16
CA ILE A 405 -25.61 12.53 -0.16
C ILE A 405 -24.34 12.36 -1.00
N TRP A 406 -24.14 13.24 -1.99
CA TRP A 406 -22.96 13.21 -2.85
C TRP A 406 -21.66 13.37 -2.04
N ILE A 407 -21.60 14.33 -1.12
CA ILE A 407 -20.45 14.55 -0.24
C ILE A 407 -20.16 13.30 0.62
N VAL A 408 -21.19 12.70 1.23
CA VAL A 408 -21.04 11.45 2.00
C VAL A 408 -20.48 10.31 1.15
N LEU A 409 -20.94 10.17 -0.09
CA LEU A 409 -20.44 9.14 -1.01
C LEU A 409 -18.97 9.36 -1.37
N ILE A 410 -18.51 10.61 -1.53
CA ILE A 410 -17.09 10.91 -1.80
C ILE A 410 -16.21 10.51 -0.61
N PHE A 411 -16.66 10.73 0.64
CA PHE A 411 -15.91 10.25 1.81
C PHE A 411 -15.82 8.71 1.85
N LYS A 412 -16.91 8.00 1.52
CA LYS A 412 -16.89 6.54 1.41
C LYS A 412 -16.03 6.05 0.22
N LEU A 413 -16.06 6.77 -0.89
CA LEU A 413 -15.19 6.49 -2.04
C LEU A 413 -13.71 6.58 -1.66
N ARG A 414 -13.32 7.57 -0.84
CA ARG A 414 -11.93 7.73 -0.39
C ARG A 414 -11.40 6.46 0.28
N GLU A 415 -12.15 5.87 1.18
CA GLU A 415 -11.78 4.61 1.85
C GLU A 415 -11.69 3.44 0.86
N ALA A 416 -12.69 3.31 -0.01
CA ALA A 416 -12.73 2.27 -1.02
C ALA A 416 -11.58 2.39 -2.03
N TYR A 417 -11.19 3.61 -2.39
CA TYR A 417 -10.06 3.91 -3.26
C TYR A 417 -8.73 3.39 -2.69
N TYR A 418 -8.43 3.66 -1.41
CA TYR A 418 -7.25 3.12 -0.73
C TYR A 418 -7.27 1.59 -0.65
N ASN A 419 -8.43 1.00 -0.34
CA ASN A 419 -8.57 -0.45 -0.26
C ASN A 419 -8.35 -1.12 -1.63
N SER A 420 -8.76 -0.48 -2.72
CA SER A 420 -8.52 -0.99 -4.08
C SER A 420 -7.04 -1.03 -4.45
N PHE A 421 -6.24 -0.04 -4.03
CA PHE A 421 -4.79 -0.09 -4.19
C PHE A 421 -4.17 -1.20 -3.36
N ARG A 422 -4.57 -1.35 -2.09
CA ARG A 422 -4.10 -2.43 -1.20
C ARG A 422 -4.36 -3.80 -1.82
N GLU A 423 -5.57 -4.03 -2.30
CA GLU A 423 -5.93 -5.30 -2.94
C GLU A 423 -5.14 -5.55 -4.21
N ASN A 424 -4.97 -4.55 -5.04
CA ASN A 424 -4.23 -4.69 -6.31
C ASN A 424 -2.75 -5.01 -6.07
N ILE A 425 -2.08 -4.27 -5.19
CA ILE A 425 -0.68 -4.55 -4.81
C ILE A 425 -0.57 -5.95 -4.20
N LYS A 426 -1.50 -6.32 -3.31
CA LYS A 426 -1.53 -7.62 -2.64
C LYS A 426 -1.72 -8.78 -3.63
N GLN A 427 -2.65 -8.65 -4.56
CA GLN A 427 -2.90 -9.65 -5.61
C GLN A 427 -1.69 -9.79 -6.55
N THR A 428 -1.02 -8.70 -6.89
CA THR A 428 0.15 -8.70 -7.74
C THR A 428 1.34 -9.38 -7.04
N LEU A 429 1.53 -9.13 -5.74
CA LEU A 429 2.57 -9.79 -4.92
C LEU A 429 2.27 -11.28 -4.68
N ILE A 430 1.01 -11.67 -4.46
CA ILE A 430 0.61 -13.08 -4.29
C ILE A 430 0.82 -13.87 -5.58
N LYS A 431 0.60 -13.28 -6.74
CA LYS A 431 0.87 -13.92 -8.04
C LYS A 431 2.36 -14.21 -8.25
N SER A 432 3.26 -13.42 -7.66
CA SER A 432 4.70 -13.66 -7.71
C SER A 432 5.18 -14.69 -6.68
N ASP A 433 4.43 -14.89 -5.58
CA ASP A 433 4.78 -15.77 -4.44
C ASP A 433 4.01 -17.12 -4.47
N SER A 434 3.15 -17.36 -5.47
CA SER A 434 2.28 -18.53 -5.53
C SER A 434 3.01 -19.87 -5.78
N ASP A 435 4.33 -19.83 -5.95
CA ASP A 435 5.15 -21.07 -6.02
C ASP A 435 5.60 -21.63 -4.67
N LYS A 436 5.33 -20.96 -3.55
CA LYS A 436 5.79 -21.43 -2.22
C LYS A 436 4.89 -21.01 -1.05
N ARG A 437 3.65 -21.45 -0.93
CA ARG A 437 2.97 -21.56 0.39
C ARG A 437 1.66 -22.36 0.35
N PHE A 438 1.69 -23.52 0.96
CA PHE A 438 0.51 -24.29 1.38
C PHE A 438 -0.36 -23.46 2.34
N LYS A 439 -1.66 -23.33 2.06
CA LYS A 439 -2.66 -22.82 3.01
C LYS A 439 -2.97 -23.90 4.04
N ILE A 440 -2.57 -23.70 5.29
CA ILE A 440 -3.06 -24.51 6.43
C ILE A 440 -4.41 -23.93 6.84
N LYS A 441 -5.47 -24.71 6.65
CA LYS A 441 -6.80 -24.48 7.21
C LYS A 441 -6.77 -24.63 8.72
N LYS A 442 -7.39 -23.69 9.45
CA LYS A 442 -7.63 -23.76 10.90
C LYS A 442 -8.73 -24.77 11.20
N GLU A 443 -8.38 -26.05 11.27
CA GLU A 443 -9.25 -27.05 11.90
C GLU A 443 -8.40 -27.95 12.80
N THR A 444 -8.75 -27.96 14.06
CA THR A 444 -8.33 -28.91 15.11
C THR A 444 -6.83 -28.93 15.46
N THR A 445 -6.32 -27.84 15.97
CA THR A 445 -4.93 -27.73 16.45
C THR A 445 -4.56 -28.80 17.50
N ILE A 446 -5.51 -29.23 18.30
CA ILE A 446 -5.29 -30.28 19.35
C ILE A 446 -5.19 -31.67 18.75
N LEU A 447 -6.08 -32.05 17.81
CA LEU A 447 -6.03 -33.32 17.11
C LEU A 447 -4.78 -33.48 16.24
N THR A 448 -4.37 -32.37 15.58
CA THR A 448 -3.13 -32.34 14.79
C THR A 448 -1.91 -32.51 15.71
N ALA A 449 -1.91 -31.86 16.88
CA ALA A 449 -0.83 -32.00 17.86
C ALA A 449 -0.76 -33.43 18.44
N GLN A 450 -1.91 -34.08 18.74
CA GLN A 450 -1.95 -35.47 19.17
C GLN A 450 -1.44 -36.42 18.08
N ASN A 451 -1.80 -36.18 16.83
CA ASN A 451 -1.30 -37.00 15.71
C ASN A 451 0.21 -36.88 15.53
N ILE A 452 0.76 -35.64 15.64
CA ILE A 452 2.21 -35.45 15.58
C ILE A 452 2.92 -36.13 16.74
N ILE A 453 2.36 -36.11 17.96
CA ILE A 453 2.94 -36.83 19.13
C ILE A 453 2.95 -38.32 18.93
N ASN A 454 1.91 -38.89 18.32
CA ASN A 454 1.73 -40.35 18.22
C ASN A 454 2.41 -40.95 16.98
N SER A 455 2.59 -40.22 15.92
CA SER A 455 3.07 -40.72 14.62
C SER A 455 4.05 -39.83 13.87
N GLY A 456 4.50 -38.73 14.48
CA GLY A 456 5.44 -37.78 13.85
C GLY A 456 6.89 -38.22 13.97
N ASP A 457 7.74 -37.67 13.08
CA ASP A 457 9.19 -37.85 13.17
C ASP A 457 9.78 -37.10 14.38
N GLU A 458 10.99 -37.49 14.83
CA GLU A 458 11.66 -36.91 15.99
C GLU A 458 11.74 -35.38 15.95
N GLU A 459 12.08 -34.80 14.79
CA GLU A 459 12.19 -33.31 14.63
C GLU A 459 10.84 -32.63 14.73
N ASP A 460 9.76 -33.20 14.20
CA ASP A 460 8.39 -32.67 14.26
C ASP A 460 7.87 -32.66 15.69
N ILE A 461 8.10 -33.75 16.44
CA ILE A 461 7.73 -33.84 17.85
C ILE A 461 8.48 -32.79 18.68
N LEU A 462 9.79 -32.62 18.46
CA LEU A 462 10.60 -31.62 19.15
C LEU A 462 10.18 -30.19 18.84
N VAL A 463 9.86 -29.89 17.57
CA VAL A 463 9.34 -28.58 17.16
C VAL A 463 8.00 -28.29 17.81
N LEU A 464 7.10 -29.28 17.89
CA LEU A 464 5.82 -29.15 18.55
C LEU A 464 5.99 -28.91 20.06
N LEU A 465 6.77 -29.74 20.75
CA LEU A 465 7.05 -29.59 22.19
C LEU A 465 7.67 -28.23 22.52
N ASN A 466 8.60 -27.74 21.69
CA ASN A 466 9.19 -26.42 21.86
C ASN A 466 8.20 -25.28 21.68
N ARG A 467 7.19 -25.45 20.79
CA ARG A 467 6.14 -24.45 20.57
C ARG A 467 5.12 -24.37 21.70
N ILE A 468 4.81 -25.48 22.33
CA ILE A 468 3.84 -25.56 23.43
C ILE A 468 4.50 -25.39 24.81
N ASN A 469 5.81 -25.16 24.89
CA ASN A 469 6.64 -25.15 26.11
C ASN A 469 6.14 -24.19 27.22
N THR A 470 5.30 -23.21 26.91
CA THR A 470 4.75 -22.26 27.89
C THR A 470 3.26 -22.46 28.15
N VAL A 471 2.62 -23.43 27.51
CA VAL A 471 1.16 -23.60 27.55
C VAL A 471 0.80 -24.95 28.14
N LYS A 472 0.10 -24.94 29.30
CA LYS A 472 -0.44 -26.15 29.97
C LYS A 472 -1.71 -26.58 29.24
N LEU A 473 -1.62 -27.62 28.40
CA LEU A 473 -2.77 -28.18 27.66
C LEU A 473 -3.20 -29.53 28.31
N LYS A 474 -4.25 -29.50 29.12
CA LYS A 474 -4.77 -30.70 29.80
C LYS A 474 -5.04 -31.89 28.85
N ALA A 475 -5.49 -31.56 27.63
CA ALA A 475 -5.81 -32.58 26.61
C ALA A 475 -4.58 -33.33 26.05
N LEU A 476 -3.37 -32.81 26.23
CA LEU A 476 -2.14 -33.46 25.75
C LEU A 476 -1.37 -34.19 26.87
N LYS A 477 -1.82 -34.13 28.14
CA LYS A 477 -1.11 -34.68 29.29
C LYS A 477 -0.75 -36.17 29.11
N THR A 478 -1.71 -36.98 28.73
CA THR A 478 -1.51 -38.42 28.52
C THR A 478 -0.56 -38.72 27.36
N SER A 479 -0.68 -38.01 26.28
CA SER A 479 0.20 -38.15 25.12
C SER A 479 1.63 -37.67 25.42
N ILE A 480 1.85 -36.69 26.28
CA ILE A 480 3.18 -36.26 26.72
C ILE A 480 3.80 -37.31 27.66
N ILE A 481 3.04 -37.91 28.56
CA ILE A 481 3.49 -39.00 29.43
C ILE A 481 3.95 -40.21 28.61
N SER A 482 3.23 -40.56 27.53
CA SER A 482 3.63 -41.69 26.68
C SER A 482 4.99 -41.47 26.00
N LEU A 483 5.39 -40.21 25.74
CA LEU A 483 6.70 -39.88 25.20
C LEU A 483 7.89 -40.17 26.14
N LEU A 484 7.65 -40.39 27.43
CA LEU A 484 8.71 -40.86 28.35
C LEU A 484 9.23 -42.27 27.99
N LYS A 485 8.43 -43.05 27.25
CA LYS A 485 8.81 -44.37 26.74
C LYS A 485 9.42 -44.36 25.34
N HIS A 486 9.55 -43.18 24.73
CA HIS A 486 10.07 -43.01 23.36
C HIS A 486 11.56 -43.44 23.30
N PRO A 487 12.06 -44.04 22.21
CA PRO A 487 13.46 -44.45 22.10
C PRO A 487 14.45 -43.29 22.21
N SER A 488 14.13 -42.11 21.67
CA SER A 488 15.03 -40.95 21.68
C SER A 488 15.08 -40.23 23.04
N ASN A 489 16.28 -40.09 23.61
CA ASN A 489 16.52 -39.34 24.84
C ASN A 489 16.23 -37.84 24.70
N ARG A 490 16.37 -37.26 23.49
CA ARG A 490 16.01 -35.88 23.22
C ARG A 490 14.51 -35.64 23.41
N ILE A 491 13.67 -36.55 22.96
CA ILE A 491 12.23 -36.49 23.14
C ILE A 491 11.84 -36.68 24.59
N LYS A 492 12.44 -37.66 25.30
CA LYS A 492 12.21 -37.88 26.73
C LYS A 492 12.51 -36.60 27.53
N LYS A 493 13.66 -35.97 27.27
CA LYS A 493 14.05 -34.72 27.91
C LYS A 493 13.06 -33.61 27.63
N ALA A 494 12.61 -33.44 26.38
CA ALA A 494 11.62 -32.41 26.01
C ALA A 494 10.26 -32.68 26.65
N ALA A 495 9.84 -33.96 26.79
CA ALA A 495 8.63 -34.36 27.47
C ALA A 495 8.66 -34.07 28.97
N ILE A 496 9.80 -34.37 29.65
CA ILE A 496 10.01 -33.99 31.05
C ILE A 496 9.90 -32.51 31.25
N HIS A 497 10.50 -31.72 30.35
CA HIS A 497 10.46 -30.24 30.40
C HIS A 497 9.03 -29.71 30.25
N GLN A 498 8.19 -30.36 29.45
CA GLN A 498 6.75 -30.04 29.33
C GLN A 498 5.99 -30.39 30.60
N LEU A 499 6.22 -31.59 31.17
CA LEU A 499 5.57 -32.08 32.39
C LEU A 499 5.91 -31.22 33.61
N TYR A 500 7.01 -30.49 33.62
CA TYR A 500 7.40 -29.55 34.67
C TYR A 500 6.30 -28.53 35.04
N ASN A 501 5.47 -28.14 34.09
CA ASN A 501 4.40 -27.17 34.28
C ASN A 501 3.08 -27.79 34.75
N TYR A 502 3.01 -29.14 34.86
CA TYR A 502 1.79 -29.85 35.31
C TYR A 502 1.74 -29.94 36.85
N GLU A 503 0.70 -30.62 37.37
CA GLU A 503 0.47 -30.74 38.80
C GLU A 503 1.52 -31.61 39.49
N LYS A 504 1.81 -31.35 40.78
CA LYS A 504 2.74 -32.17 41.57
C LYS A 504 2.32 -33.65 41.58
N ASN A 505 3.25 -34.57 41.69
CA ASN A 505 3.08 -36.00 41.59
C ASN A 505 2.70 -36.54 40.18
N THR A 506 2.79 -35.74 39.13
CA THR A 506 2.53 -36.21 37.76
C THR A 506 3.66 -37.11 37.30
N ALA A 507 3.43 -38.35 36.94
CA ALA A 507 4.34 -39.31 36.35
C ALA A 507 5.70 -39.50 37.08
N LEU A 508 5.72 -39.38 38.43
CA LEU A 508 6.98 -39.45 39.20
C LEU A 508 7.70 -40.81 39.02
N LYS A 509 6.97 -41.92 39.06
CA LYS A 509 7.54 -43.28 38.92
C LYS A 509 8.13 -43.50 37.52
N GLU A 510 7.44 -43.02 36.50
CA GLU A 510 7.86 -43.15 35.10
C GLU A 510 9.11 -42.30 34.83
N VAL A 511 9.20 -41.11 35.46
CA VAL A 511 10.36 -40.25 35.33
C VAL A 511 11.55 -40.79 36.14
N GLU A 512 11.34 -41.26 37.36
CA GLU A 512 12.43 -41.86 38.21
C GLU A 512 13.07 -43.09 37.53
N ALA A 513 12.28 -43.91 36.85
CA ALA A 513 12.81 -45.07 36.11
C ALA A 513 13.82 -44.67 35.02
N LEU A 514 13.80 -43.43 34.53
CA LEU A 514 14.74 -42.90 33.52
C LEU A 514 16.14 -42.61 34.10
N LEU A 515 16.32 -42.58 35.43
CA LEU A 515 17.66 -42.46 36.06
C LEU A 515 18.58 -43.62 35.73
N GLN A 516 18.06 -44.77 35.30
CA GLN A 516 18.87 -45.93 34.89
C GLN A 516 19.51 -45.78 33.49
N ILE A 517 19.14 -44.77 32.74
CA ILE A 517 19.64 -44.52 31.37
C ILE A 517 20.94 -43.70 31.47
N ASN A 518 22.02 -44.19 30.90
CA ASN A 518 23.33 -43.48 30.84
C ASN A 518 23.28 -42.34 29.82
N ASP A 519 22.57 -41.24 30.15
CA ASP A 519 22.52 -40.01 29.38
C ASP A 519 22.52 -38.83 30.37
N ASP A 520 23.63 -38.12 30.41
CA ASP A 520 23.89 -37.04 31.36
C ASP A 520 22.85 -35.95 31.32
N ALA A 521 22.43 -35.56 30.10
CA ALA A 521 21.45 -34.47 29.92
C ALA A 521 20.05 -34.91 30.32
N LEU A 522 19.72 -36.20 30.19
CA LEU A 522 18.45 -36.78 30.62
C LEU A 522 18.40 -36.89 32.12
N VAL A 523 19.46 -37.51 32.75
CA VAL A 523 19.58 -37.65 34.21
C VAL A 523 19.44 -36.33 34.94
N TYR A 524 20.07 -35.26 34.45
CA TYR A 524 19.92 -33.92 34.99
C TYR A 524 18.45 -33.44 34.95
N SER A 525 17.78 -33.61 33.82
CA SER A 525 16.36 -33.20 33.65
C SER A 525 15.43 -34.00 34.54
N VAL A 526 15.72 -35.29 34.75
CA VAL A 526 14.99 -36.18 35.65
C VAL A 526 15.14 -35.73 37.11
N LEU A 527 16.37 -35.44 37.55
CA LEU A 527 16.65 -34.99 38.93
C LEU A 527 15.97 -33.65 39.20
N GLU A 528 16.06 -32.71 38.28
CA GLU A 528 15.37 -31.40 38.38
C GLU A 528 13.84 -31.59 38.48
N TYR A 529 13.27 -32.50 37.68
CA TYR A 529 11.86 -32.80 37.70
C TYR A 529 11.40 -33.41 39.02
N LEU A 530 12.14 -34.45 39.49
CA LEU A 530 11.82 -35.12 40.77
C LEU A 530 11.88 -34.16 41.97
N LEU A 531 12.88 -33.29 42.03
CA LEU A 531 12.99 -32.27 43.08
C LEU A 531 11.87 -31.24 43.05
N HIS A 532 11.39 -30.88 41.89
CA HIS A 532 10.31 -29.92 41.74
C HIS A 532 8.92 -30.55 42.08
N HIS A 533 8.73 -31.82 41.76
CA HIS A 533 7.42 -32.49 41.83
C HIS A 533 7.23 -33.32 43.08
N THR A 534 8.30 -33.61 43.87
CA THR A 534 8.18 -34.25 45.18
C THR A 534 7.66 -33.27 46.24
N TYR A 535 7.11 -33.77 47.32
CA TYR A 535 6.60 -32.94 48.39
C TYR A 535 7.75 -32.18 49.09
N LYS A 536 7.50 -30.98 49.59
CA LYS A 536 8.49 -30.05 50.16
C LYS A 536 9.30 -30.61 51.34
N ASP A 537 8.82 -31.63 52.01
CA ASP A 537 9.42 -32.17 53.25
C ASP A 537 10.33 -33.40 53.00
N ASP A 538 10.34 -33.99 51.82
CA ASP A 538 11.22 -35.11 51.53
C ASP A 538 12.57 -34.65 50.98
N LYS A 539 13.53 -34.42 51.90
CA LYS A 539 14.90 -34.05 51.62
C LYS A 539 15.83 -35.24 51.37
N SER A 540 15.33 -36.45 51.36
CA SER A 540 16.11 -37.69 51.22
C SER A 540 16.82 -37.77 49.87
N ILE A 541 16.24 -37.18 48.81
CA ILE A 541 16.80 -37.16 47.46
C ILE A 541 18.15 -36.38 47.43
N PHE A 542 18.26 -35.21 48.08
CA PHE A 542 19.53 -34.51 48.15
C PHE A 542 20.62 -35.32 48.84
N ASN A 543 20.32 -35.92 49.94
CA ASN A 543 21.32 -36.75 50.70
C ASN A 543 21.78 -37.97 49.93
N ARG A 544 20.89 -38.59 49.15
CA ARG A 544 21.17 -39.78 48.33
C ARG A 544 22.15 -39.50 47.21
N TYR A 545 22.08 -38.34 46.59
CA TYR A 545 22.85 -38.03 45.39
C TYR A 545 23.99 -37.02 45.61
N LEU A 546 24.00 -36.18 46.65
CA LEU A 546 25.08 -35.24 46.94
C LEU A 546 26.45 -35.90 47.21
N ASN A 547 26.44 -37.13 47.72
CA ASN A 547 27.66 -37.88 48.02
C ASN A 547 27.74 -39.13 47.16
N HIS A 548 27.21 -39.10 45.96
CA HIS A 548 27.24 -40.22 45.03
C HIS A 548 28.63 -40.37 44.42
N GLU A 549 29.06 -41.62 44.17
CA GLU A 549 30.37 -41.95 43.60
C GLU A 549 30.60 -41.35 42.20
N ASN A 550 29.51 -41.14 41.46
CA ASN A 550 29.57 -40.50 40.15
C ASN A 550 29.54 -38.97 40.34
N ASP A 551 30.68 -38.32 40.04
CA ASP A 551 30.89 -36.86 40.16
C ASP A 551 29.84 -36.08 39.36
N TYR A 552 29.35 -36.57 38.23
CA TYR A 552 28.34 -35.90 37.42
C TYR A 552 27.00 -35.81 38.18
N LEU A 553 26.52 -36.91 38.80
CA LEU A 553 25.29 -36.88 39.59
C LEU A 553 25.41 -35.98 40.81
N ALA A 554 26.59 -36.01 41.48
CA ALA A 554 26.86 -35.14 42.61
C ALA A 554 26.89 -33.65 42.21
N ASN A 555 27.44 -33.28 41.05
CA ASN A 555 27.41 -31.95 40.53
C ASN A 555 26.01 -31.50 40.07
N ALA A 556 25.26 -32.40 39.41
CA ALA A 556 23.89 -32.13 38.99
C ALA A 556 22.98 -31.81 40.17
N ILE A 557 23.05 -32.60 41.24
CA ILE A 557 22.26 -32.36 42.46
C ILE A 557 22.72 -31.11 43.21
N LEU A 558 23.99 -30.80 43.22
CA LEU A 558 24.54 -29.56 43.77
C LEU A 558 23.98 -28.32 43.05
N LEU A 559 23.83 -28.39 41.72
CA LEU A 559 23.18 -27.33 40.94
C LEU A 559 21.68 -27.20 41.27
N CYS A 560 20.97 -28.32 41.39
CA CYS A 560 19.56 -28.32 41.83
C CYS A 560 19.38 -27.73 43.20
N LEU A 561 20.25 -28.10 44.14
CA LEU A 561 20.31 -27.52 45.51
C LEU A 561 20.57 -26.01 45.46
N ALA A 562 21.52 -25.54 44.64
CA ALA A 562 21.82 -24.10 44.48
C ALA A 562 20.60 -23.32 43.94
N LYS A 563 19.81 -23.90 43.01
CA LYS A 563 18.58 -23.31 42.51
C LYS A 563 17.51 -23.19 43.61
N ASP A 564 17.27 -24.26 44.36
CA ASP A 564 16.24 -24.27 45.41
C ASP A 564 16.64 -23.44 46.64
N ALA A 565 17.93 -23.37 46.94
CA ALA A 565 18.48 -22.61 48.04
C ALA A 565 18.55 -21.09 47.80
N LYS A 566 18.42 -20.63 46.56
CA LYS A 566 18.54 -19.20 46.20
C LYS A 566 17.62 -18.30 47.05
N ASN A 567 16.42 -18.76 47.39
CA ASN A 567 15.44 -18.04 48.19
C ASN A 567 15.18 -18.71 49.56
N ASN A 568 15.99 -19.72 49.94
CA ASN A 568 15.82 -20.51 51.13
C ASN A 568 17.17 -20.68 51.89
N TYR A 569 17.50 -19.70 52.70
CA TYR A 569 18.75 -19.71 53.51
C TYR A 569 18.86 -20.91 54.47
N SER A 570 17.76 -21.41 54.96
CA SER A 570 17.76 -22.57 55.86
C SER A 570 18.20 -23.84 55.12
N LEU A 571 17.81 -24.01 53.88
CA LEU A 571 18.21 -25.10 53.04
C LEU A 571 19.74 -25.01 52.67
N ALA A 572 20.20 -23.78 52.29
CA ALA A 572 21.60 -23.53 52.00
C ALA A 572 22.54 -23.87 53.15
N ASN A 573 22.13 -23.46 54.36
CA ASN A 573 22.93 -23.74 55.60
C ASN A 573 22.90 -25.20 55.99
N TYR A 574 21.71 -25.86 55.88
CA TYR A 574 21.59 -27.28 56.27
C TYR A 574 22.52 -28.17 55.44
N TYR A 575 22.68 -27.93 54.15
CA TYR A 575 23.56 -28.68 53.28
C TYR A 575 24.96 -28.09 53.12
N ASN A 576 25.32 -27.06 53.87
CA ASN A 576 26.60 -26.36 53.78
C ASN A 576 27.01 -25.96 52.37
N LEU A 577 26.04 -25.37 51.60
CA LEU A 577 26.15 -25.08 50.15
C LEU A 577 27.41 -24.25 49.86
N GLU A 578 27.67 -23.19 50.62
CA GLU A 578 28.87 -22.32 50.43
C GLU A 578 30.19 -23.12 50.54
N LYS A 579 30.29 -24.01 51.57
CA LYS A 579 31.49 -24.82 51.77
C LYS A 579 31.69 -25.82 50.62
N ARG A 580 30.63 -26.51 50.19
CA ARG A 580 30.68 -27.45 49.06
C ARG A 580 31.07 -26.78 47.75
N ILE A 581 30.49 -25.60 47.42
CA ILE A 581 30.87 -24.81 46.24
C ILE A 581 32.35 -24.37 46.38
N GLY A 582 32.78 -23.90 47.56
CA GLY A 582 34.15 -23.49 47.79
C GLY A 582 35.21 -24.61 47.62
N GLU A 583 34.86 -25.82 48.06
CA GLU A 583 35.69 -27.02 47.82
C GLU A 583 35.80 -27.35 46.35
N LYS A 584 34.70 -27.35 45.62
CA LYS A 584 34.71 -27.56 44.16
C LYS A 584 35.42 -26.44 43.40
N VAL A 585 35.31 -25.19 43.81
CA VAL A 585 36.11 -24.08 43.23
C VAL A 585 37.59 -24.29 43.41
N LYS A 586 38.04 -24.70 44.62
CA LYS A 586 39.45 -25.02 44.88
C LYS A 586 39.94 -26.21 44.03
N GLU A 587 39.14 -27.29 43.96
CA GLU A 587 39.45 -28.47 43.16
C GLU A 587 39.64 -28.12 41.69
N LEU A 588 38.69 -27.38 41.09
CA LEU A 588 38.72 -27.01 39.65
C LEU A 588 39.62 -25.84 39.33
N SER A 589 40.21 -25.19 40.32
CA SER A 589 41.26 -24.14 40.12
C SER A 589 42.67 -24.72 40.05
N THR A 590 42.84 -26.05 40.22
CA THR A 590 44.13 -26.72 40.02
C THR A 590 44.45 -26.93 38.53
N PRO A 591 45.71 -27.12 38.13
CA PRO A 591 46.06 -27.37 36.74
C PRO A 591 45.31 -28.56 36.11
N GLU A 592 45.11 -29.64 36.89
CA GLU A 592 44.33 -30.82 36.48
C GLU A 592 42.84 -30.55 36.40
N GLY A 593 42.31 -29.78 37.35
CA GLY A 593 40.92 -29.35 37.36
C GLY A 593 40.53 -28.50 36.16
N PHE A 594 41.44 -27.65 35.68
CA PHE A 594 41.25 -26.79 34.50
C PHE A 594 41.01 -27.56 33.18
N THR A 595 41.30 -28.88 33.14
CA THR A 595 41.08 -29.76 31.99
C THR A 595 39.67 -30.36 31.99
N ARG A 596 38.92 -30.34 33.11
CA ARG A 596 37.59 -30.91 33.26
C ARG A 596 36.49 -29.92 32.79
N LYS A 597 36.29 -29.84 31.51
CA LYS A 597 35.44 -28.86 30.87
C LYS A 597 33.97 -28.89 31.37
N GLU A 598 33.40 -30.05 31.50
CA GLU A 598 32.02 -30.28 31.91
C GLU A 598 31.79 -29.86 33.35
N SER A 599 32.66 -30.29 34.24
CA SER A 599 32.62 -29.93 35.68
C SER A 599 32.75 -28.41 35.90
N ILE A 600 33.63 -27.73 35.12
CA ILE A 600 33.76 -26.26 35.16
C ILE A 600 32.43 -25.61 34.70
N ALA A 601 31.84 -26.07 33.58
CA ALA A 601 30.64 -25.52 33.06
C ALA A 601 29.43 -25.64 34.03
N GLU A 602 29.33 -26.82 34.70
CA GLU A 602 28.32 -27.07 35.71
C GLU A 602 28.53 -26.21 36.95
N LEU A 603 29.78 -26.08 37.42
CA LEU A 603 30.10 -25.26 38.58
C LEU A 603 29.81 -23.77 38.29
N LEU A 604 30.14 -23.24 37.11
CA LEU A 604 29.79 -21.87 36.70
C LEU A 604 28.28 -21.60 36.80
N ILE A 605 27.45 -22.52 36.34
CA ILE A 605 25.99 -22.40 36.42
C ILE A 605 25.51 -22.55 37.88
N THR A 606 26.14 -23.47 38.67
CA THR A 606 25.83 -23.66 40.09
C THR A 606 26.12 -22.39 40.90
N ILE A 607 27.29 -21.76 40.70
CA ILE A 607 27.63 -20.48 41.34
C ILE A 607 26.62 -19.40 41.00
N SER A 608 26.17 -19.34 39.75
CA SER A 608 25.21 -18.31 39.31
C SER A 608 23.85 -18.44 39.96
N TYR A 609 23.38 -19.67 40.20
CA TYR A 609 22.09 -19.90 40.87
C TYR A 609 22.22 -19.76 42.39
N SER A 610 23.38 -20.09 43.00
CA SER A 610 23.55 -19.96 44.45
C SER A 610 23.43 -18.53 44.94
N GLY A 611 23.73 -17.52 44.11
CA GLY A 611 23.74 -16.10 44.50
C GLY A 611 24.88 -15.70 45.42
N ILE A 612 25.88 -16.56 45.65
CA ILE A 612 27.03 -16.31 46.56
C ILE A 612 28.07 -15.48 45.81
N THR A 613 28.08 -14.17 46.05
CA THR A 613 28.94 -13.20 45.33
C THR A 613 30.42 -13.46 45.50
N LYS A 614 30.85 -14.07 46.60
CA LYS A 614 32.24 -14.45 46.88
C LYS A 614 32.90 -15.28 45.76
N PHE A 615 32.12 -16.08 45.03
CA PHE A 615 32.61 -16.94 43.95
C PHE A 615 32.44 -16.34 42.55
N TYR A 616 31.97 -15.11 42.40
CA TYR A 616 31.79 -14.47 41.12
C TYR A 616 33.10 -14.22 40.35
N SER A 617 34.22 -14.10 41.09
CA SER A 617 35.56 -14.05 40.48
C SER A 617 35.85 -15.28 39.60
N PHE A 618 35.35 -16.46 39.97
CA PHE A 618 35.50 -17.66 39.19
C PHE A 618 34.77 -17.56 37.81
N ILE A 619 33.64 -16.88 37.76
CA ILE A 619 32.95 -16.59 36.51
C ILE A 619 33.81 -15.65 35.64
N SER A 620 34.34 -14.58 36.22
CA SER A 620 35.15 -13.57 35.50
C SER A 620 36.39 -14.16 34.87
N VAL A 621 37.09 -15.05 35.57
CA VAL A 621 38.31 -15.72 35.08
C VAL A 621 38.03 -16.52 33.83
N HIS A 622 36.89 -17.19 33.77
CA HIS A 622 36.52 -18.05 32.64
C HIS A 622 35.98 -17.30 31.41
N PHE A 623 35.80 -16.00 31.43
CA PHE A 623 35.56 -15.18 30.23
C PHE A 623 36.74 -15.22 29.24
N ASN A 624 37.95 -15.41 29.75
CA ASN A 624 39.18 -15.46 28.94
C ASN A 624 39.65 -16.90 28.66
N ASN A 625 38.80 -17.90 28.85
CA ASN A 625 39.17 -19.29 28.61
C ASN A 625 39.34 -19.54 27.11
N LYS A 626 40.29 -20.44 26.77
CA LYS A 626 40.55 -20.83 25.36
C LYS A 626 39.42 -21.66 24.73
N ASP A 627 38.62 -22.36 25.56
CA ASP A 627 37.54 -23.20 25.09
C ASP A 627 36.22 -22.41 25.00
N PRO A 628 35.65 -22.27 23.79
CA PRO A 628 34.37 -21.56 23.57
C PRO A 628 33.21 -22.16 24.36
N TYR A 629 33.23 -23.43 24.67
CA TYR A 629 32.20 -24.10 25.47
C TYR A 629 32.16 -23.55 26.89
N ILE A 630 33.31 -23.40 27.54
CA ILE A 630 33.44 -22.84 28.89
C ILE A 630 33.08 -21.34 28.90
N VAL A 631 33.53 -20.57 27.91
CA VAL A 631 33.18 -19.14 27.76
C VAL A 631 31.67 -18.98 27.64
N ASN A 632 31.03 -19.83 26.85
CA ASN A 632 29.58 -19.78 26.69
C ASN A 632 28.84 -20.04 28.01
N HIS A 633 29.34 -20.94 28.86
CA HIS A 633 28.78 -21.21 30.17
C HIS A 633 29.06 -20.08 31.17
N ALA A 634 30.25 -19.45 31.11
CA ALA A 634 30.54 -18.26 31.89
C ALA A 634 29.61 -17.08 31.54
N ILE A 635 29.35 -16.86 30.25
CA ILE A 635 28.40 -15.84 29.76
C ILE A 635 26.97 -16.15 30.24
N LYS A 636 26.53 -17.41 30.18
CA LYS A 636 25.23 -17.84 30.71
C LYS A 636 25.15 -17.62 32.21
N ALA A 637 26.20 -18.02 32.95
CA ALA A 637 26.32 -17.85 34.40
C ALA A 637 26.16 -16.36 34.79
N ALA A 638 26.95 -15.49 34.16
CA ALA A 638 26.87 -14.06 34.37
C ALA A 638 25.44 -13.48 34.12
N GLY A 639 24.76 -13.99 33.09
CA GLY A 639 23.37 -13.59 32.81
C GLY A 639 22.33 -14.09 33.85
N ILE A 640 22.63 -15.20 34.55
CA ILE A 640 21.78 -15.74 35.60
C ILE A 640 21.94 -14.99 36.92
N THR A 641 23.17 -14.55 37.23
CA THR A 641 23.43 -13.75 38.44
C THR A 641 22.72 -12.42 38.43
N LYS A 642 22.57 -11.78 37.27
CA LYS A 642 22.08 -10.42 37.05
C LYS A 642 22.88 -9.35 37.80
N ASP A 643 24.12 -9.61 38.12
CA ASP A 643 25.00 -8.66 38.80
C ASP A 643 25.58 -7.64 37.81
N GLU A 644 25.53 -6.36 38.15
CA GLU A 644 25.91 -5.24 37.27
C GLU A 644 27.40 -5.29 36.87
N GLN A 645 28.29 -5.87 37.71
CA GLN A 645 29.71 -6.00 37.41
C GLN A 645 30.01 -6.75 36.10
N PHE A 646 29.11 -7.65 35.65
CA PHE A 646 29.28 -8.41 34.45
C PHE A 646 28.77 -7.73 33.16
N ILE A 647 28.01 -6.64 33.28
CA ILE A 647 27.42 -5.98 32.12
C ILE A 647 28.46 -5.54 31.10
N SER A 648 29.56 -4.91 31.59
CA SER A 648 30.62 -4.43 30.71
C SER A 648 31.30 -5.57 29.93
N SER A 649 31.60 -6.69 30.60
CA SER A 649 32.16 -7.88 29.96
C SER A 649 31.18 -8.54 28.97
N LEU A 650 29.89 -8.64 29.33
CA LEU A 650 28.88 -9.19 28.46
C LEU A 650 28.66 -8.34 27.23
N LEU A 651 28.82 -7.00 27.29
CA LEU A 651 28.75 -6.12 26.14
C LEU A 651 29.89 -6.37 25.14
N GLN A 652 31.11 -6.68 25.63
CA GLN A 652 32.24 -6.99 24.76
C GLN A 652 31.99 -8.26 23.92
N PHE A 653 31.32 -9.27 24.48
CA PHE A 653 30.96 -10.49 23.74
C PHE A 653 29.90 -10.26 22.62
N LEU A 654 29.26 -9.10 22.55
CA LEU A 654 28.44 -8.73 21.41
C LEU A 654 29.20 -8.54 20.12
N LYS A 655 30.51 -8.27 20.21
CA LYS A 655 31.44 -8.15 19.07
C LYS A 655 31.73 -9.52 18.46
N GLU A 656 31.87 -10.55 19.30
CA GLU A 656 32.35 -11.88 18.93
C GLU A 656 31.23 -12.75 18.35
N LYS A 657 31.30 -13.10 17.05
CA LYS A 657 30.26 -13.89 16.36
C LYS A 657 29.85 -15.17 17.09
N PRO A 658 30.77 -16.03 17.62
CA PRO A 658 30.39 -17.30 18.27
C PRO A 658 29.60 -17.07 19.56
N HIS A 659 29.91 -16.05 20.35
CA HIS A 659 29.35 -15.79 21.69
C HIS A 659 28.17 -14.83 21.69
N ARG A 660 28.00 -14.07 20.62
CA ARG A 660 26.98 -13.00 20.45
C ARG A 660 25.56 -13.39 20.84
N LYS A 661 25.07 -14.53 20.33
CA LYS A 661 23.69 -14.99 20.61
C LYS A 661 23.48 -15.27 22.10
N ILE A 662 24.47 -15.83 22.74
CA ILE A 662 24.42 -16.20 24.16
C ILE A 662 24.53 -14.94 25.02
N ALA A 663 25.43 -14.02 24.67
CA ALA A 663 25.58 -12.72 25.32
C ALA A 663 24.26 -11.89 25.25
N ILE A 664 23.59 -11.84 24.09
CA ILE A 664 22.26 -11.18 23.97
C ILE A 664 21.24 -11.83 24.91
N LYS A 665 21.23 -13.17 25.01
CA LYS A 665 20.31 -13.90 25.90
C LYS A 665 20.65 -13.64 27.37
N ALA A 666 21.93 -13.61 27.72
CA ALA A 666 22.41 -13.29 29.07
C ALA A 666 22.02 -11.87 29.48
N LEU A 667 22.29 -10.87 28.64
CA LEU A 667 21.92 -9.48 28.89
C LEU A 667 20.40 -9.26 29.00
N LYS A 668 19.57 -10.04 28.28
CA LYS A 668 18.12 -9.99 28.42
C LYS A 668 17.62 -10.37 29.80
N ASN A 669 18.32 -11.21 30.54
CA ASN A 669 17.95 -11.61 31.89
C ASN A 669 18.00 -10.47 32.88
N TYR A 670 18.78 -9.40 32.62
CA TYR A 670 18.83 -8.19 33.45
C TYR A 670 17.55 -7.35 33.37
N GLY A 671 16.68 -7.63 32.38
CA GLY A 671 15.39 -6.95 32.26
C GLY A 671 15.54 -5.47 31.88
N LEU A 672 14.67 -4.64 32.44
CA LEU A 672 14.63 -3.21 32.12
C LEU A 672 15.89 -2.44 32.59
N ALA A 673 16.55 -2.91 33.66
CA ALA A 673 17.75 -2.29 34.20
C ALA A 673 18.86 -2.11 33.16
N ILE A 674 18.98 -3.04 32.20
CA ILE A 674 19.99 -2.92 31.15
C ILE A 674 19.79 -1.70 30.25
N ALA A 675 18.54 -1.32 29.98
CA ALA A 675 18.24 -0.14 29.16
C ALA A 675 18.57 1.16 29.92
N GLU A 676 18.38 1.16 31.22
CA GLU A 676 18.72 2.28 32.10
C GLU A 676 20.22 2.41 32.27
N ASN A 677 20.90 1.32 32.56
CA ASN A 677 22.36 1.29 32.66
C ASN A 677 23.04 1.74 31.36
N LEU A 678 22.58 1.26 30.20
CA LEU A 678 23.09 1.72 28.90
C LEU A 678 22.82 3.21 28.64
N LEU A 679 21.71 3.77 29.14
CA LEU A 679 21.44 5.21 29.04
C LEU A 679 22.37 6.04 29.92
N MET A 680 22.76 5.51 31.08
CA MET A 680 23.66 6.16 32.04
C MET A 680 25.13 6.12 31.58
N ILE A 681 25.51 5.21 30.71
CA ILE A 681 26.84 5.20 30.09
C ILE A 681 26.98 6.48 29.27
N LYS A 682 27.69 7.48 29.81
CA LYS A 682 27.94 8.79 29.16
C LYS A 682 28.59 8.66 27.78
N GLU A 683 29.22 7.54 27.48
CA GLU A 683 30.03 7.29 26.32
C GLU A 683 29.52 6.15 25.42
N ILE A 684 28.20 6.02 25.26
CA ILE A 684 27.66 5.09 24.21
C ILE A 684 28.29 5.40 22.84
N GLU A 685 28.66 6.65 22.61
CA GLU A 685 29.31 7.11 21.39
C GLU A 685 30.70 6.51 21.21
N ASN A 686 31.39 6.18 22.30
CA ASN A 686 32.75 5.60 22.29
C ASN A 686 32.77 4.06 22.26
N LEU A 687 31.59 3.40 22.35
CA LEU A 687 31.54 1.95 22.17
C LEU A 687 31.90 1.57 20.72
N ASP A 688 32.49 0.40 20.55
CA ASP A 688 32.79 -0.18 19.25
C ASP A 688 31.52 -0.31 18.42
N ASP A 689 31.59 -0.01 17.12
CA ASP A 689 30.43 -0.02 16.24
C ASP A 689 29.81 -1.43 16.10
N ASP A 690 30.61 -2.49 16.24
CA ASP A 690 30.10 -3.87 16.25
C ASP A 690 29.25 -4.18 17.49
N ILE A 691 29.57 -3.55 18.64
CA ILE A 691 28.70 -3.62 19.83
C ILE A 691 27.42 -2.83 19.59
N LYS A 692 27.53 -1.58 19.11
CA LYS A 692 26.38 -0.70 18.83
C LYS A 692 25.37 -1.34 17.86
N LYS A 693 25.82 -2.08 16.84
CA LYS A 693 24.96 -2.82 15.89
C LYS A 693 24.05 -3.85 16.56
N ASN A 694 24.47 -4.40 17.70
CA ASN A 694 23.74 -5.46 18.39
C ASN A 694 22.87 -4.97 19.56
N ILE A 695 23.13 -3.76 20.09
CA ILE A 695 22.31 -3.14 21.16
C ILE A 695 20.82 -3.04 20.76
N PRO A 696 20.41 -2.61 19.54
CA PRO A 696 19.00 -2.57 19.17
C PRO A 696 18.29 -3.92 19.24
N LYS A 697 18.99 -5.03 18.90
CA LYS A 697 18.45 -6.40 19.00
C LYS A 697 18.19 -6.84 20.44
N LEU A 698 18.98 -6.33 21.37
CA LEU A 698 18.77 -6.53 22.79
C LEU A 698 17.57 -5.73 23.29
N ILE A 699 17.58 -4.42 23.01
CA ILE A 699 16.63 -3.44 23.54
C ILE A 699 15.21 -3.61 23.01
N GLN A 700 15.02 -4.13 21.78
CA GLN A 700 13.67 -4.40 21.21
C GLN A 700 12.81 -5.35 22.04
N SER A 701 13.40 -6.04 23.03
CA SER A 701 12.68 -6.95 23.94
C SER A 701 12.07 -6.24 25.14
N PHE A 702 12.48 -5.01 25.46
CA PHE A 702 12.11 -4.30 26.67
C PHE A 702 11.10 -3.19 26.35
N LYS A 703 9.87 -3.35 26.83
CA LYS A 703 8.77 -2.41 26.64
C LYS A 703 8.87 -1.24 27.63
N SER A 704 9.84 -0.34 27.43
CA SER A 704 10.05 0.82 28.30
C SER A 704 10.34 2.11 27.54
N GLN A 705 10.05 3.25 28.17
CA GLN A 705 10.37 4.55 27.59
C GLN A 705 11.88 4.80 27.54
N SER A 706 12.64 4.19 28.45
CA SER A 706 14.12 4.21 28.45
C SER A 706 14.69 3.53 27.21
N SER A 707 14.08 2.43 26.78
CA SER A 707 14.43 1.75 25.53
C SER A 707 14.29 2.68 24.32
N ILE A 708 13.18 3.43 24.23
CA ILE A 708 12.96 4.39 23.14
C ILE A 708 13.98 5.52 23.15
N LYS A 709 14.29 6.08 24.33
CA LYS A 709 15.32 7.13 24.50
C LYS A 709 16.69 6.65 24.02
N LEU A 710 17.06 5.42 24.38
CA LEU A 710 18.33 4.82 23.97
C LEU A 710 18.39 4.63 22.45
N LEU A 711 17.30 4.13 21.84
CA LEU A 711 17.23 3.97 20.40
C LEU A 711 17.28 5.33 19.68
N TYR A 712 16.76 6.42 20.25
CA TYR A 712 16.93 7.77 19.68
C TYR A 712 18.39 8.24 19.67
N LYS A 713 19.19 7.88 20.68
CA LYS A 713 20.65 8.17 20.67
C LYS A 713 21.32 7.40 19.52
N LEU A 714 20.98 6.11 19.35
CA LEU A 714 21.55 5.27 18.30
C LEU A 714 21.11 5.67 16.87
N LEU A 715 19.96 6.30 16.70
CA LEU A 715 19.54 6.87 15.40
C LEU A 715 20.45 8.00 14.89
N LYS A 716 21.28 8.59 15.74
CA LYS A 716 22.21 9.67 15.37
C LYS A 716 23.57 9.16 14.88
N GLN A 717 23.83 7.85 14.98
CA GLN A 717 25.10 7.25 14.58
C GLN A 717 25.36 7.36 13.08
N LYS A 718 26.65 7.45 12.71
CA LYS A 718 27.08 7.61 11.30
C LYS A 718 26.87 6.32 10.50
N ASP A 719 27.13 5.16 11.12
CA ASP A 719 26.99 3.86 10.45
C ASP A 719 25.52 3.55 10.10
N VAL A 720 25.26 3.28 8.82
CA VAL A 720 23.91 2.95 8.28
C VAL A 720 23.37 1.67 8.90
N SER A 721 24.23 0.66 9.13
CA SER A 721 23.81 -0.63 9.70
C SER A 721 23.27 -0.46 11.12
N ILE A 722 23.89 0.43 11.94
CA ILE A 722 23.40 0.75 13.29
C ILE A 722 22.02 1.42 13.18
N ARG A 723 21.88 2.40 12.28
CA ARG A 723 20.59 3.10 12.09
C ARG A 723 19.49 2.15 11.65
N VAL A 724 19.76 1.28 10.67
CA VAL A 724 18.79 0.27 10.18
C VAL A 724 18.33 -0.66 11.31
N GLN A 725 19.27 -1.22 12.09
CA GLN A 725 18.92 -2.10 13.22
C GLN A 725 18.11 -1.34 14.28
N THR A 726 18.45 -0.08 14.52
CA THR A 726 17.74 0.79 15.45
C THR A 726 16.32 1.06 15.03
N VAL A 727 16.11 1.36 13.75
CA VAL A 727 14.77 1.60 13.19
C VAL A 727 13.91 0.33 13.22
N VAL A 728 14.50 -0.84 12.90
CA VAL A 728 13.83 -2.14 13.02
C VAL A 728 13.42 -2.41 14.47
N ALA A 729 14.27 -2.10 15.45
CA ALA A 729 13.94 -2.25 16.86
C ALA A 729 12.82 -1.32 17.30
N LEU A 730 12.82 -0.04 16.86
CA LEU A 730 11.75 0.92 17.12
C LEU A 730 10.42 0.49 16.51
N SER A 731 10.43 0.01 15.25
CA SER A 731 9.23 -0.51 14.59
C SER A 731 8.62 -1.67 15.36
N LYS A 732 9.44 -2.64 15.80
CA LYS A 732 8.98 -3.77 16.62
C LYS A 732 8.46 -3.36 17.99
N LEU A 733 9.07 -2.37 18.63
CA LEU A 733 8.58 -1.84 19.90
C LEU A 733 7.23 -1.16 19.72
N ARG A 734 7.04 -0.42 18.62
CA ARG A 734 5.76 0.21 18.28
C ARG A 734 4.65 -0.81 18.10
N GLU A 735 4.94 -1.94 17.44
CA GLU A 735 3.97 -3.03 17.24
C GLU A 735 3.60 -3.73 18.56
N LYS A 736 4.62 -4.00 19.41
CA LYS A 736 4.45 -4.77 20.66
C LYS A 736 3.93 -3.94 21.83
N ALA A 737 4.13 -2.64 21.80
CA ALA A 737 3.77 -1.71 22.88
C ALA A 737 3.29 -0.38 22.26
N PRO A 738 2.06 -0.35 21.70
CA PRO A 738 1.50 0.85 21.07
C PRO A 738 1.30 2.03 22.05
N ASP A 739 1.25 1.75 23.35
CA ASP A 739 1.06 2.75 24.42
C ASP A 739 2.32 3.58 24.70
N LEU A 740 3.49 3.15 24.23
CA LEU A 740 4.72 3.90 24.42
C LEU A 740 4.75 5.16 23.54
N TYR A 741 5.12 6.27 24.17
CA TYR A 741 5.21 7.54 23.47
C TYR A 741 6.41 7.58 22.52
N ILE A 742 6.12 7.74 21.23
CA ILE A 742 7.13 7.95 20.18
C ILE A 742 6.99 9.38 19.64
N ASN A 743 8.05 10.18 19.81
CA ASN A 743 8.08 11.56 19.34
C ASN A 743 8.18 11.61 17.81
N LYS A 744 7.07 11.96 17.15
CA LYS A 744 6.96 12.05 15.68
C LYS A 744 7.96 13.04 15.06
N ARG A 745 8.35 14.11 15.79
CA ARG A 745 9.33 15.10 15.30
C ARG A 745 10.72 14.47 15.16
N VAL A 746 11.13 13.66 16.14
CA VAL A 746 12.42 12.95 16.11
C VAL A 746 12.46 11.98 14.93
N ILE A 747 11.39 11.21 14.73
CA ILE A 747 11.29 10.27 13.60
C ILE A 747 11.29 11.01 12.26
N LYS A 748 10.55 12.10 12.13
CA LYS A 748 10.56 12.93 10.91
C LYS A 748 11.96 13.50 10.61
N SER A 749 12.65 14.00 11.63
CA SER A 749 14.03 14.50 11.47
C SER A 749 15.00 13.40 11.05
N ALA A 750 14.89 12.20 11.64
CA ALA A 750 15.69 11.05 11.25
C ALA A 750 15.40 10.63 9.79
N LEU A 751 14.13 10.62 9.41
CA LEU A 751 13.69 10.31 8.05
C LEU A 751 14.27 11.28 7.01
N LEU A 752 14.22 12.59 7.28
CA LEU A 752 14.77 13.61 6.37
C LEU A 752 16.30 13.48 6.23
N ARG A 753 17.01 13.18 7.32
CA ARG A 753 18.45 12.91 7.25
C ARG A 753 18.78 11.67 6.41
N GLU A 754 17.97 10.61 6.56
CA GLU A 754 18.17 9.39 5.77
C GLU A 754 17.87 9.63 4.28
N CYS A 755 16.86 10.45 3.95
CA CYS A 755 16.58 10.89 2.58
C CYS A 755 17.76 11.68 1.97
N GLN A 756 18.37 12.59 2.76
CA GLN A 756 19.54 13.33 2.30
C GLN A 756 20.75 12.41 2.10
N PHE A 757 20.97 11.48 3.02
CA PHE A 757 22.02 10.48 2.89
C PHE A 757 21.83 9.62 1.64
N TYR A 758 20.62 9.13 1.42
CA TYR A 758 20.25 8.35 0.23
C TYR A 758 20.51 9.13 -1.06
N LYS A 759 20.11 10.41 -1.10
CA LYS A 759 20.36 11.31 -2.23
C LYS A 759 21.85 11.45 -2.53
N ASN A 760 22.67 11.64 -1.50
CA ASN A 760 24.12 11.75 -1.66
C ASN A 760 24.72 10.45 -2.20
N THR A 761 24.28 9.29 -1.68
CA THR A 761 24.70 7.97 -2.17
C THR A 761 24.36 7.78 -3.66
N LEU A 762 23.15 8.15 -4.08
CA LEU A 762 22.76 8.11 -5.50
C LEU A 762 23.63 9.02 -6.38
N SER A 763 23.98 10.21 -5.90
CA SER A 763 24.85 11.12 -6.65
C SER A 763 26.26 10.56 -6.84
N ILE A 764 26.80 9.87 -5.81
CA ILE A 764 28.11 9.20 -5.89
C ILE A 764 28.06 8.00 -6.84
N ILE A 765 27.01 7.19 -6.76
CA ILE A 765 26.80 6.06 -7.68
C ILE A 765 26.75 6.54 -9.14
N ALA A 766 25.98 7.59 -9.42
CA ALA A 766 25.86 8.15 -10.77
C ALA A 766 27.23 8.68 -11.28
N ALA A 767 27.99 9.40 -10.44
CA ALA A 767 29.31 9.88 -10.81
C ALA A 767 30.29 8.73 -11.10
N LEU A 768 30.28 7.67 -10.28
CA LEU A 768 31.14 6.50 -10.49
C LEU A 768 30.76 5.72 -11.76
N GLN A 769 29.46 5.58 -12.04
CA GLN A 769 29.00 4.92 -13.27
C GLN A 769 29.43 5.67 -14.52
N LEU A 770 29.30 7.01 -14.55
CA LEU A 770 29.79 7.84 -15.67
C LEU A 770 31.30 7.70 -15.87
N THR A 771 32.09 7.67 -14.81
CA THR A 771 33.55 7.48 -14.91
C THR A 771 33.94 6.08 -15.37
N LEU A 772 33.15 5.05 -15.04
CA LEU A 772 33.35 3.68 -15.54
C LEU A 772 33.01 3.55 -17.03
N GLU A 773 31.94 4.20 -17.48
CA GLU A 773 31.55 4.24 -18.90
C GLU A 773 32.58 4.96 -19.75
N GLN A 774 33.13 6.09 -19.28
CA GLN A 774 34.20 6.82 -19.94
C GLN A 774 35.52 6.02 -20.01
N SER A 775 35.89 5.32 -18.95
CA SER A 775 37.11 4.47 -18.92
C SER A 775 36.99 3.25 -19.83
N ASN A 776 35.80 2.72 -20.09
CA ASN A 776 35.58 1.61 -21.02
C ASN A 776 35.64 2.05 -22.50
N THR A 777 35.41 3.34 -22.79
CA THR A 777 35.54 3.91 -24.14
C THR A 777 36.98 4.23 -24.50
N ASP A 778 37.84 4.51 -23.49
CA ASP A 778 39.27 4.86 -23.69
C ASP A 778 40.25 3.64 -23.60
N ALA A 779 39.79 2.43 -23.92
CA ALA A 779 40.45 1.12 -23.68
C ALA A 779 41.81 0.88 -24.38
N ASN A 780 42.65 1.89 -24.58
CA ASN A 780 43.98 1.75 -25.20
C ASN A 780 45.17 1.95 -24.25
N THR A 781 45.01 1.94 -22.93
CA THR A 781 46.11 2.16 -21.97
C THR A 781 46.15 1.11 -20.85
N THR A 782 47.21 0.25 -20.94
CA THR A 782 48.03 -0.43 -19.90
C THR A 782 47.42 -0.98 -18.59
N ASP A 783 48.01 -2.08 -18.07
CA ASP A 783 47.69 -2.90 -16.87
C ASP A 783 47.24 -2.16 -15.58
N VAL A 784 47.70 -0.93 -15.37
CA VAL A 784 47.30 -0.09 -14.22
C VAL A 784 45.77 0.25 -14.26
N SER A 785 45.15 0.17 -15.42
CA SER A 785 43.75 0.46 -15.60
C SER A 785 42.80 -0.63 -15.03
N THR A 786 43.20 -1.89 -15.02
CA THR A 786 42.37 -3.03 -14.59
C THR A 786 42.16 -3.06 -13.06
N GLU A 787 43.20 -2.82 -12.28
CA GLU A 787 43.09 -2.76 -10.80
C GLU A 787 42.20 -1.60 -10.34
N ILE A 788 42.33 -0.44 -10.99
CA ILE A 788 41.49 0.73 -10.70
C ILE A 788 40.03 0.43 -11.06
N LEU A 789 39.77 -0.25 -12.16
CA LEU A 789 38.40 -0.66 -12.58
C LEU A 789 37.77 -1.64 -11.58
N ILE A 790 38.54 -2.65 -11.14
CA ILE A 790 38.10 -3.62 -10.12
C ILE A 790 37.79 -2.91 -8.80
N ALA A 791 38.69 -2.00 -8.37
CA ALA A 791 38.46 -1.22 -7.14
C ALA A 791 37.23 -0.35 -7.23
N ARG A 792 37.01 0.35 -8.36
CA ARG A 792 35.83 1.17 -8.61
C ARG A 792 34.56 0.34 -8.65
N GLN A 793 34.58 -0.84 -9.26
CA GLN A 793 33.45 -1.76 -9.28
C GLN A 793 33.12 -2.26 -7.86
N GLY A 794 34.14 -2.60 -7.06
CA GLY A 794 33.97 -3.00 -5.67
C GLY A 794 33.32 -1.89 -4.81
N ILE A 795 33.75 -0.64 -5.01
CA ILE A 795 33.12 0.52 -4.34
C ILE A 795 31.65 0.67 -4.78
N LEU A 796 31.37 0.52 -6.09
CA LEU A 796 30.01 0.61 -6.62
C LEU A 796 29.09 -0.44 -6.01
N ASP A 797 29.55 -1.67 -5.84
CA ASP A 797 28.76 -2.76 -5.26
C ASP A 797 28.44 -2.50 -3.78
N ILE A 798 29.41 -1.98 -3.01
CA ILE A 798 29.22 -1.55 -1.63
C ILE A 798 28.18 -0.41 -1.55
N LEU A 799 28.27 0.57 -2.44
CA LEU A 799 27.33 1.70 -2.47
C LEU A 799 25.91 1.26 -2.86
N LYS A 800 25.75 0.30 -3.76
CA LYS A 800 24.45 -0.29 -4.10
C LYS A 800 23.83 -1.05 -2.93
N GLU A 801 24.63 -1.79 -2.16
CA GLU A 801 24.15 -2.44 -0.94
C GLU A 801 23.73 -1.39 0.10
N GLN A 802 24.48 -0.30 0.22
CA GLN A 802 24.17 0.82 1.10
C GLN A 802 22.88 1.54 0.66
N GLU A 803 22.65 1.69 -0.64
CA GLU A 803 21.41 2.23 -1.23
C GLU A 803 20.20 1.42 -0.75
N LEU A 804 20.21 0.10 -0.85
CA LEU A 804 19.14 -0.78 -0.39
C LEU A 804 18.91 -0.69 1.13
N HIS A 805 19.98 -0.62 1.90
CA HIS A 805 19.89 -0.46 3.35
C HIS A 805 19.24 0.87 3.75
N SER A 806 19.60 1.97 3.08
CA SER A 806 19.00 3.28 3.32
C SER A 806 17.53 3.32 2.90
N LEU A 807 17.17 2.73 1.76
CA LEU A 807 15.79 2.61 1.33
C LEU A 807 14.94 1.84 2.36
N LYS A 808 15.45 0.73 2.86
CA LYS A 808 14.82 -0.04 3.94
C LYS A 808 14.64 0.78 5.21
N CYS A 809 15.64 1.59 5.57
CA CYS A 809 15.58 2.49 6.72
C CYS A 809 14.46 3.54 6.55
N ILE A 810 14.35 4.18 5.39
CA ILE A 810 13.29 5.13 5.05
C ILE A 810 11.91 4.49 5.22
N PHE A 811 11.68 3.30 4.66
CA PHE A 811 10.39 2.62 4.76
C PHE A 811 10.05 2.17 6.19
N LYS A 812 11.04 1.70 6.95
CA LYS A 812 10.82 1.35 8.36
C LYS A 812 10.56 2.59 9.23
N LEU A 813 11.17 3.74 8.96
CA LEU A 813 10.81 5.01 9.63
C LEU A 813 9.39 5.47 9.27
N LEU A 814 8.99 5.31 8.01
CA LEU A 814 7.61 5.57 7.58
C LEU A 814 6.61 4.66 8.30
N SER A 815 6.92 3.38 8.52
CA SER A 815 6.04 2.44 9.23
C SER A 815 5.81 2.80 10.71
N ILE A 816 6.68 3.62 11.30
CA ILE A 816 6.47 4.17 12.64
C ILE A 816 5.48 5.35 12.62
N LEU A 817 5.46 6.14 11.54
CA LEU A 817 4.61 7.33 11.39
C LEU A 817 3.22 7.00 10.84
N TYR A 818 3.12 5.99 10.00
CA TYR A 818 1.92 5.56 9.29
C TYR A 818 1.58 4.10 9.63
N ASN A 819 0.50 3.57 9.05
CA ASN A 819 0.13 2.17 9.24
C ASN A 819 1.24 1.25 8.69
N SER A 820 1.76 0.37 9.55
CA SER A 820 2.90 -0.50 9.24
C SER A 820 2.62 -1.43 8.05
N SER A 821 1.40 -2.02 7.98
CA SER A 821 1.00 -2.91 6.89
C SER A 821 0.97 -2.21 5.54
N ASP A 822 0.51 -0.95 5.49
CA ASP A 822 0.42 -0.16 4.26
C ASP A 822 1.81 0.19 3.72
N ILE A 823 2.71 0.59 4.62
CA ILE A 823 4.08 0.95 4.27
C ILE A 823 4.89 -0.29 3.83
N GLU A 824 4.70 -1.42 4.53
CA GLU A 824 5.40 -2.67 4.20
C GLU A 824 4.96 -3.22 2.84
N MET A 825 3.65 -3.19 2.58
CA MET A 825 3.10 -3.56 1.27
C MET A 825 3.64 -2.65 0.16
N SER A 826 3.72 -1.34 0.39
CA SER A 826 4.29 -0.39 -0.57
C SER A 826 5.78 -0.63 -0.80
N TYR A 827 6.54 -0.98 0.24
CA TYR A 827 7.95 -1.34 0.14
C TYR A 827 8.17 -2.55 -0.77
N HIS A 828 7.38 -3.63 -0.56
CA HIS A 828 7.44 -4.81 -1.42
C HIS A 828 6.98 -4.50 -2.86
N GLY A 829 5.99 -3.64 -3.02
CA GLY A 829 5.54 -3.18 -4.33
C GLY A 829 6.62 -2.42 -5.11
N ILE A 830 7.38 -1.55 -4.44
CA ILE A 830 8.49 -0.80 -5.07
C ILE A 830 9.67 -1.72 -5.43
N LEU A 831 9.95 -2.73 -4.61
CA LEU A 831 11.01 -3.70 -4.88
C LEU A 831 10.61 -4.81 -5.86
N SER A 832 9.34 -4.87 -6.26
CA SER A 832 8.85 -5.89 -7.19
C SER A 832 9.42 -5.66 -8.59
N ASP A 833 9.71 -6.73 -9.33
CA ASP A 833 10.10 -6.65 -10.75
C ASP A 833 8.94 -6.28 -11.67
N ILE A 834 7.71 -6.26 -11.15
CA ILE A 834 6.50 -5.93 -11.91
C ILE A 834 6.29 -4.42 -11.92
N LYS A 835 6.42 -3.80 -13.10
CA LYS A 835 6.27 -2.35 -13.32
C LYS A 835 4.95 -1.80 -12.77
N GLU A 836 3.85 -2.50 -12.98
CA GLU A 836 2.52 -2.09 -12.49
C GLU A 836 2.46 -2.06 -10.96
N ALA A 837 3.10 -3.01 -10.27
CA ALA A 837 3.20 -3.01 -8.81
C ALA A 837 4.02 -1.83 -8.30
N LYS A 838 5.15 -1.51 -8.94
CA LYS A 838 5.97 -0.33 -8.60
C LYS A 838 5.16 0.97 -8.72
N ILE A 839 4.44 1.15 -9.81
CA ILE A 839 3.64 2.36 -10.08
C ILE A 839 2.49 2.48 -9.08
N ASN A 840 1.76 1.39 -8.83
CA ASN A 840 0.66 1.38 -7.87
C ASN A 840 1.14 1.65 -6.43
N ALA A 841 2.29 1.11 -6.04
CA ALA A 841 2.89 1.38 -4.74
C ALA A 841 3.30 2.85 -4.58
N LEU A 842 3.88 3.46 -5.63
CA LEU A 842 4.19 4.88 -5.64
C LEU A 842 2.93 5.74 -5.52
N GLU A 843 1.89 5.46 -6.29
CA GLU A 843 0.64 6.22 -6.24
C GLU A 843 -0.06 6.07 -4.89
N PHE A 844 -0.03 4.88 -4.30
CA PHE A 844 -0.54 4.65 -2.96
C PHE A 844 0.19 5.51 -1.92
N LEU A 845 1.53 5.55 -1.97
CA LEU A 845 2.34 6.40 -1.09
C LEU A 845 2.10 7.89 -1.34
N ASP A 846 1.88 8.29 -2.60
CA ASP A 846 1.57 9.67 -2.96
C ASP A 846 0.29 10.18 -2.28
N ASN A 847 -0.70 9.32 -2.15
CA ASN A 847 -1.96 9.64 -1.48
C ASN A 847 -1.88 9.48 0.05
N LEU A 848 -0.96 8.67 0.57
CA LEU A 848 -0.81 8.40 2.00
C LEU A 848 0.05 9.44 2.71
N LEU A 849 1.14 9.91 2.09
CA LEU A 849 2.15 10.75 2.72
C LEU A 849 1.73 12.22 2.79
N GLN A 850 2.08 12.90 3.91
CA GLN A 850 1.90 14.33 4.08
C GLN A 850 2.83 15.13 3.13
N ASN A 851 2.36 16.29 2.65
CA ASN A 851 3.07 17.10 1.64
C ASN A 851 4.54 17.37 2.00
N GLN A 852 4.86 17.63 3.26
CA GLN A 852 6.21 17.95 3.72
C GLN A 852 7.21 16.77 3.58
N LEU A 853 6.74 15.54 3.77
CA LEU A 853 7.54 14.33 3.56
C LEU A 853 7.58 13.94 2.08
N LYS A 854 6.49 14.17 1.39
CA LYS A 854 6.32 13.87 -0.02
C LYS A 854 7.38 14.56 -0.89
N THR A 855 7.63 15.84 -0.70
CA THR A 855 8.61 16.61 -1.48
C THR A 855 10.04 16.08 -1.37
N ASN A 856 10.40 15.42 -0.26
CA ASN A 856 11.75 14.88 -0.05
C ASN A 856 11.88 13.41 -0.46
N ILE A 857 10.82 12.61 -0.29
CA ILE A 857 10.86 11.16 -0.51
C ILE A 857 10.56 10.81 -1.97
N PHE A 858 9.58 11.49 -2.59
CA PHE A 858 9.10 11.13 -3.93
C PHE A 858 10.17 11.19 -5.02
N PRO A 859 10.98 12.24 -5.12
CA PRO A 859 12.03 12.27 -6.15
C PRO A 859 13.01 11.08 -6.06
N LEU A 860 13.26 10.59 -4.83
CA LEU A 860 14.15 9.45 -4.60
C LEU A 860 13.50 8.13 -5.05
N LEU A 861 12.22 7.93 -4.71
CA LEU A 861 11.48 6.74 -5.11
C LEU A 861 11.20 6.72 -6.62
N GLU A 862 10.96 7.89 -7.22
CA GLU A 862 10.81 8.03 -8.67
C GLU A 862 12.07 7.61 -9.40
N TYR A 863 13.22 8.11 -8.94
CA TYR A 863 14.50 7.73 -9.51
C TYR A 863 14.72 6.22 -9.40
N TYR A 864 14.43 5.62 -8.23
CA TYR A 864 14.59 4.18 -8.03
C TYR A 864 13.72 3.34 -8.99
N VAL A 865 12.49 3.79 -9.26
CA VAL A 865 11.56 3.07 -10.15
C VAL A 865 11.89 3.26 -11.63
N VAL A 866 12.40 4.44 -12.01
CA VAL A 866 12.74 4.78 -13.41
C VAL A 866 14.14 4.29 -13.80
N LYS A 867 15.05 4.07 -12.85
CA LYS A 867 16.44 3.61 -13.09
C LYS A 867 16.51 2.31 -13.92
N ASP A 868 15.50 1.47 -13.82
CA ASP A 868 15.41 0.19 -14.54
C ASP A 868 14.73 0.33 -15.93
N GLU A 869 14.35 1.55 -16.36
CA GLU A 869 13.83 1.88 -17.69
C GLU A 869 14.93 2.40 -18.62
#